data_66a9b4a4900fce8f91b3f7c56215c257
#
_entry.id   66a9b4a4900fce8f91b3f7c56215c257
#
_cell.length_a   1.000
_cell.length_b   1.000
_cell.length_c   1.000
_cell.angle_alpha   90.00
_cell.angle_beta   90.00
_cell.angle_gamma   90.00
#
_symmetry.space_group_name_H-M   'P 1'
#
loop_
_entity.id
_entity.type
_entity.pdbx_description
1 polymer ?
#
loop_
_entity_poly.entity_id
_entity_poly.type
_entity_poly.pdbx_seq_one_letter_code
_entity_poly.pdbx_strand_id
1 'polypeptide(L)'
;MLRNYLKIAFRSLWKNRIFTAINLIGLSLGLASAGVLILFTQRGITFDSFHKDNDQIYFVQTEVKDGRYNQTVYPILDQLMKTYSEVETGTHVQGWNNVWINYKGKDIQGDTKYVDATFFDVFSFKLKYGNPQKALQKRESILLNEDVAISLFGDKNPVGETVTINDTINFTVTGVLEPVPTNSSIQFEVLVPIANLEANKNFAENADWYNTFARVYIKLKKDTNVDALEAKFPAFAKTHLGADVQDRKIRIAPLTEYIHYENPGFKWLIYGSIAIAGFIVLIISINLINLNTAISFTRAKEVAVRKVTGSTLRQILIQFWIESGIVLVCSLIASVLFGVVYLVPRFNEYRKERMQLVVSWGQDYGVLMTLAGIITLVAVVAGTYPASYLNKLDIRDTIKGKLTNKPQSGGWRRSGLIVIQFVLSFGLVIGAVTVHKQISFMREADLGFDQTDIVVVQADMQYKNEETAMSQFKPILDELNRDSRVKTVSTSGVVPTKYWCNYSMYLPDGTDKEVRFKHVGTGAKYAETFGIKMLEGRDFSDELDRGQAYKHVVINESAMRALGWKTAVGKRLRQKTNPDVYTVVGVTKDFHYQDLKEKIEPLLHWYEGEAGLNSYLSIKFNNISQAKDVLAGLESKMKKIPSKKPFKFFYLTDEISRQYNHLDGIWKMLNFVTTLTVIIAMAGIFGLITLAGNQRTKEVGIRKTLGASVASIAVLLSRDFVILVLISIIIGIPVGYSFMVNYLSSFEYHIHVDWTVFVLVALAAIALTILTVSIQTIRTALMNPVKSLRSE
;
A
#
# COMPACT_ATOMS: atom_id res chain seq x y z
N MET A 1 39.49 -12.50 30.87
CA MET A 1 38.82 -11.21 31.03
C MET A 1 37.39 -11.25 30.52
N LEU A 2 37.11 -11.65 29.27
CA LEU A 2 35.74 -11.71 28.70
C LEU A 2 34.72 -12.47 29.56
N ARG A 3 35.07 -13.65 30.06
CA ARG A 3 34.22 -14.47 30.97
C ARG A 3 33.81 -13.71 32.23
N ASN A 4 34.68 -12.88 32.78
CA ASN A 4 34.37 -12.07 33.96
C ASN A 4 33.42 -10.91 33.61
N TYR A 5 33.62 -10.24 32.47
CA TYR A 5 32.70 -9.20 32.01
C TYR A 5 31.31 -9.77 31.75
N LEU A 6 31.16 -10.91 31.09
CA LEU A 6 29.88 -11.59 30.90
C LEU A 6 29.19 -11.92 32.21
N LYS A 7 29.95 -12.49 33.19
CA LYS A 7 29.37 -12.82 34.52
C LYS A 7 28.87 -11.58 35.27
N ILE A 8 29.64 -10.49 35.19
CA ILE A 8 29.26 -9.22 35.81
C ILE A 8 28.04 -8.62 35.08
N ALA A 9 28.01 -8.67 33.75
CA ALA A 9 26.89 -8.20 32.95
C ALA A 9 25.59 -8.94 33.30
N PHE A 10 25.60 -10.26 33.34
CA PHE A 10 24.42 -11.06 33.74
C PHE A 10 23.93 -10.72 35.14
N ARG A 11 24.82 -10.59 36.10
CA ARG A 11 24.45 -10.19 37.48
C ARG A 11 23.84 -8.79 37.52
N SER A 12 24.38 -7.84 36.75
CA SER A 12 23.86 -6.48 36.64
C SER A 12 22.47 -6.46 36.03
N LEU A 13 22.27 -7.17 34.93
CA LEU A 13 20.97 -7.26 34.24
C LEU A 13 19.90 -7.93 35.12
N TRP A 14 20.27 -8.97 35.87
CA TRP A 14 19.37 -9.65 36.80
C TRP A 14 19.00 -8.77 38.01
N LYS A 15 19.96 -8.02 38.53
CA LYS A 15 19.72 -7.06 39.65
C LYS A 15 18.73 -5.97 39.22
N ASN A 16 18.79 -5.55 37.97
CA ASN A 16 17.94 -4.50 37.39
C ASN A 16 16.85 -5.08 36.47
N ARG A 17 16.30 -6.26 36.80
CA ARG A 17 15.41 -7.06 35.96
C ARG A 17 14.23 -6.29 35.36
N ILE A 18 13.61 -5.34 36.08
CA ILE A 18 12.46 -4.55 35.58
C ILE A 18 12.92 -3.66 34.40
N PHE A 19 14.02 -2.94 34.56
CA PHE A 19 14.58 -2.09 33.51
C PHE A 19 15.07 -2.91 32.32
N THR A 20 15.70 -4.07 32.61
CA THR A 20 16.15 -4.99 31.56
C THR A 20 14.96 -5.53 30.78
N ALA A 21 13.87 -5.92 31.44
CA ALA A 21 12.65 -6.38 30.78
C ALA A 21 11.99 -5.29 29.93
N ILE A 22 11.88 -4.07 30.43
CA ILE A 22 11.34 -2.92 29.69
C ILE A 22 12.18 -2.67 28.42
N ASN A 23 13.50 -2.69 28.54
CA ASN A 23 14.41 -2.52 27.39
C ASN A 23 14.26 -3.67 26.40
N LEU A 24 14.27 -4.93 26.89
CA LEU A 24 14.16 -6.11 26.05
C LEU A 24 12.86 -6.10 25.24
N ILE A 25 11.72 -5.90 25.91
CA ILE A 25 10.39 -5.88 25.25
C ILE A 25 10.30 -4.72 24.29
N GLY A 26 10.65 -3.49 24.72
CA GLY A 26 10.57 -2.29 23.88
C GLY A 26 11.46 -2.36 22.64
N LEU A 27 12.70 -2.84 22.79
CA LEU A 27 13.63 -3.07 21.69
C LEU A 27 13.14 -4.20 20.76
N SER A 28 12.67 -5.32 21.31
CA SER A 28 12.21 -6.45 20.50
C SER A 28 11.03 -6.07 19.62
N LEU A 29 10.03 -5.41 20.19
CA LEU A 29 8.84 -4.97 19.45
C LEU A 29 9.17 -3.85 18.46
N GLY A 30 9.98 -2.88 18.86
CA GLY A 30 10.38 -1.78 17.98
C GLY A 30 11.26 -2.24 16.81
N LEU A 31 12.24 -3.11 17.07
CA LEU A 31 13.08 -3.68 16.01
C LEU A 31 12.30 -4.60 15.08
N ALA A 32 11.34 -5.38 15.59
CA ALA A 32 10.47 -6.20 14.75
C ALA A 32 9.63 -5.34 13.80
N SER A 33 9.03 -4.25 14.31
CA SER A 33 8.24 -3.32 13.51
C SER A 33 9.10 -2.60 12.47
N ALA A 34 10.29 -2.11 12.87
CA ALA A 34 11.23 -1.50 11.94
C ALA A 34 11.72 -2.51 10.89
N GLY A 35 11.98 -3.76 11.30
CA GLY A 35 12.41 -4.84 10.39
C GLY A 35 11.39 -5.15 9.31
N VAL A 36 10.11 -5.24 9.64
CA VAL A 36 9.02 -5.44 8.66
C VAL A 36 8.92 -4.26 7.69
N LEU A 37 9.06 -3.02 8.20
CA LEU A 37 9.07 -1.82 7.35
C LEU A 37 10.29 -1.78 6.42
N ILE A 38 11.47 -2.16 6.93
CA ILE A 38 12.70 -2.23 6.13
C ILE A 38 12.57 -3.31 5.05
N LEU A 39 12.01 -4.49 5.40
CA LEU A 39 11.74 -5.56 4.44
C LEU A 39 10.77 -5.11 3.35
N PHE A 40 9.67 -4.44 3.74
CA PHE A 40 8.72 -3.85 2.80
C PHE A 40 9.39 -2.82 1.88
N THR A 41 10.18 -1.92 2.46
CA THR A 41 10.93 -0.90 1.72
C THR A 41 11.91 -1.53 0.73
N GLN A 42 12.66 -2.54 1.17
CA GLN A 42 13.61 -3.25 0.30
C GLN A 42 12.89 -3.89 -0.88
N ARG A 43 11.77 -4.58 -0.64
CA ARG A 43 10.95 -5.16 -1.72
C ARG A 43 10.43 -4.08 -2.67
N GLY A 44 10.05 -2.91 -2.15
CA GLY A 44 9.59 -1.80 -2.96
C GLY A 44 10.67 -1.12 -3.79
N ILE A 45 11.88 -0.98 -3.27
CA ILE A 45 13.02 -0.38 -3.99
C ILE A 45 13.61 -1.36 -5.01
N THR A 46 13.57 -2.67 -4.71
CA THR A 46 14.11 -3.72 -5.59
C THR A 46 13.06 -4.29 -6.55
N PHE A 47 12.01 -3.53 -6.86
CA PHE A 47 11.04 -3.96 -7.86
C PHE A 47 11.74 -4.22 -9.19
N ASP A 48 11.46 -5.38 -9.80
CA ASP A 48 12.02 -5.85 -11.08
C ASP A 48 13.56 -5.91 -11.16
N SER A 49 14.29 -5.65 -10.08
CA SER A 49 15.75 -5.68 -10.06
C SER A 49 16.36 -7.08 -10.15
N PHE A 50 15.54 -8.13 -10.08
CA PHE A 50 15.98 -9.51 -10.19
C PHE A 50 16.30 -9.94 -11.65
N HIS A 51 15.89 -9.16 -12.63
CA HIS A 51 16.26 -9.38 -14.01
C HIS A 51 17.75 -9.11 -14.24
N LYS A 52 18.42 -9.98 -14.99
CA LYS A 52 19.88 -9.93 -15.17
C LYS A 52 20.39 -8.62 -15.76
N ASP A 53 19.64 -8.07 -16.72
CA ASP A 53 19.99 -6.84 -17.43
C ASP A 53 18.93 -5.76 -17.18
N ASN A 54 18.53 -5.59 -15.92
CA ASN A 54 17.42 -4.70 -15.52
C ASN A 54 17.67 -3.23 -15.88
N ASP A 55 18.92 -2.80 -15.94
CA ASP A 55 19.37 -1.48 -16.36
C ASP A 55 19.21 -1.23 -17.87
N GLN A 56 19.00 -2.28 -18.67
CA GLN A 56 18.80 -2.23 -20.12
C GLN A 56 17.34 -2.40 -20.52
N ILE A 57 16.45 -2.76 -19.57
CA ILE A 57 15.02 -3.01 -19.85
C ILE A 57 14.21 -1.74 -19.59
N TYR A 58 13.49 -1.32 -20.64
CA TYR A 58 12.64 -0.14 -20.61
C TYR A 58 11.23 -0.50 -21.05
N PHE A 59 10.24 0.20 -20.54
CA PHE A 59 8.88 0.12 -21.06
C PHE A 59 8.53 1.39 -21.82
N VAL A 60 7.71 1.22 -22.86
CA VAL A 60 7.32 2.30 -23.76
C VAL A 60 6.04 2.95 -23.21
N GLN A 61 6.06 4.28 -23.12
CA GLN A 61 4.98 5.10 -22.60
C GLN A 61 4.43 6.01 -23.69
N THR A 62 3.15 6.35 -23.56
CA THR A 62 2.53 7.46 -24.29
C THR A 62 2.27 8.61 -23.33
N GLU A 63 2.89 9.77 -23.59
CA GLU A 63 2.66 11.01 -22.85
C GLU A 63 1.65 11.86 -23.64
N VAL A 64 0.60 12.29 -22.95
CA VAL A 64 -0.42 13.25 -23.46
C VAL A 64 -0.48 14.44 -22.50
N LYS A 65 -1.23 15.50 -22.88
CA LYS A 65 -1.36 16.72 -22.05
C LYS A 65 -1.69 16.45 -20.58
N ASP A 66 -2.50 15.42 -20.33
CA ASP A 66 -3.05 15.13 -19.00
C ASP A 66 -2.28 14.05 -18.24
N GLY A 67 -1.17 13.53 -18.79
CA GLY A 67 -0.36 12.54 -18.08
C GLY A 67 0.43 11.59 -18.95
N ARG A 68 1.09 10.63 -18.30
CA ARG A 68 1.83 9.56 -18.94
C ARG A 68 1.13 8.23 -18.66
N TYR A 69 0.98 7.42 -19.72
CA TYR A 69 0.37 6.10 -19.65
C TYR A 69 1.41 5.02 -19.96
N ASN A 70 1.40 3.95 -19.17
CA ASN A 70 2.26 2.76 -19.35
C ASN A 70 1.78 1.87 -20.50
N GLN A 71 1.03 2.44 -21.40
CA GLN A 71 0.48 1.80 -22.59
C GLN A 71 0.80 2.66 -23.80
N THR A 72 0.94 1.99 -24.93
CA THR A 72 1.24 2.63 -26.20
C THR A 72 0.48 1.95 -27.33
N VAL A 73 0.72 2.34 -28.57
CA VAL A 73 0.12 1.72 -29.76
C VAL A 73 0.78 0.37 -30.06
N TYR A 74 -0.02 -0.60 -30.50
CA TYR A 74 0.48 -1.97 -30.69
C TYR A 74 1.64 -2.10 -31.70
N PRO A 75 1.58 -1.49 -32.92
CA PRO A 75 2.61 -1.68 -33.93
C PRO A 75 3.98 -1.03 -33.59
N ILE A 76 4.09 -0.33 -32.47
CA ILE A 76 5.28 0.47 -32.15
C ILE A 76 6.52 -0.38 -31.96
N LEU A 77 6.40 -1.59 -31.39
CA LEU A 77 7.52 -2.47 -31.09
C LEU A 77 8.31 -2.82 -32.35
N ASP A 78 7.62 -3.31 -33.36
CA ASP A 78 8.22 -3.70 -34.63
C ASP A 78 8.93 -2.54 -35.32
N GLN A 79 8.34 -1.35 -35.25
CA GLN A 79 8.91 -0.16 -35.87
C GLN A 79 10.11 0.38 -35.10
N LEU A 80 10.09 0.34 -33.76
CA LEU A 80 11.25 0.73 -32.95
C LEU A 80 12.44 -0.18 -33.22
N MET A 81 12.21 -1.50 -33.27
CA MET A 81 13.29 -2.48 -33.60
C MET A 81 13.84 -2.32 -35.00
N LYS A 82 12.99 -1.94 -35.97
CA LYS A 82 13.43 -1.71 -37.36
C LYS A 82 14.17 -0.39 -37.55
N THR A 83 13.78 0.63 -36.80
CA THR A 83 14.26 2.02 -37.00
C THR A 83 15.52 2.30 -36.18
N TYR A 84 15.62 1.76 -34.99
CA TYR A 84 16.67 2.08 -34.03
C TYR A 84 17.56 0.89 -33.71
N SER A 85 18.80 0.97 -34.13
CA SER A 85 19.81 -0.08 -33.88
C SER A 85 20.18 -0.20 -32.38
N GLU A 86 19.86 0.78 -31.57
CA GLU A 86 20.01 0.82 -30.12
C GLU A 86 19.07 -0.16 -29.42
N VAL A 87 17.92 -0.48 -30.02
CA VAL A 87 16.98 -1.48 -29.51
C VAL A 87 17.46 -2.85 -29.92
N GLU A 88 17.87 -3.66 -28.94
CA GLU A 88 18.38 -5.01 -29.15
C GLU A 88 17.23 -5.98 -29.44
N THR A 89 16.21 -5.96 -28.61
CA THR A 89 15.01 -6.80 -28.71
C THR A 89 13.87 -6.16 -27.92
N GLY A 90 12.67 -6.72 -28.03
CA GLY A 90 11.52 -6.27 -27.24
C GLY A 90 10.41 -7.30 -27.20
N THR A 91 9.41 -7.06 -26.39
CA THR A 91 8.24 -7.94 -26.24
C THR A 91 7.00 -7.16 -25.85
N HIS A 92 5.86 -7.60 -26.36
CA HIS A 92 4.56 -7.22 -25.78
C HIS A 92 4.27 -8.07 -24.56
N VAL A 93 3.55 -7.50 -23.58
CA VAL A 93 2.97 -8.23 -22.46
C VAL A 93 1.50 -7.80 -22.33
N GLN A 94 0.61 -8.55 -22.97
CA GLN A 94 -0.80 -8.22 -22.99
C GLN A 94 -1.57 -9.09 -22.00
N GLY A 95 -2.29 -8.46 -21.06
CA GLY A 95 -3.24 -9.16 -20.21
C GLY A 95 -4.65 -8.79 -20.68
N TRP A 96 -5.33 -9.73 -21.31
CA TRP A 96 -6.68 -9.45 -21.81
C TRP A 96 -7.75 -10.02 -20.90
N ASN A 97 -7.68 -11.30 -20.60
CA ASN A 97 -8.61 -12.00 -19.72
C ASN A 97 -7.95 -13.23 -19.12
N ASN A 98 -8.37 -13.59 -17.92
CA ASN A 98 -8.02 -14.88 -17.36
C ASN A 98 -8.62 -16.00 -18.18
N VAL A 99 -7.83 -17.02 -18.50
CA VAL A 99 -8.29 -18.18 -19.25
C VAL A 99 -8.66 -19.34 -18.34
N TRP A 100 -9.61 -20.15 -18.79
CA TRP A 100 -9.90 -21.44 -18.17
C TRP A 100 -9.07 -22.51 -18.82
N ILE A 101 -8.32 -23.24 -18.00
CA ILE A 101 -7.45 -24.34 -18.42
C ILE A 101 -8.10 -25.63 -17.96
N ASN A 102 -8.45 -26.48 -18.91
CA ASN A 102 -9.00 -27.81 -18.63
C ASN A 102 -7.94 -28.87 -18.88
N TYR A 103 -7.77 -29.77 -17.92
CA TYR A 103 -7.00 -30.99 -18.07
C TYR A 103 -7.78 -32.17 -17.49
N LYS A 104 -8.20 -33.09 -18.36
CA LYS A 104 -8.95 -34.30 -17.98
C LYS A 104 -10.15 -34.03 -17.08
N GLY A 105 -10.92 -32.98 -17.38
CA GLY A 105 -12.12 -32.60 -16.63
C GLY A 105 -11.87 -31.77 -15.35
N LYS A 106 -10.63 -31.37 -15.09
CA LYS A 106 -10.27 -30.44 -14.03
C LYS A 106 -10.07 -29.06 -14.62
N ASP A 107 -10.84 -28.07 -14.15
CA ASP A 107 -10.81 -26.70 -14.61
C ASP A 107 -10.12 -25.79 -13.59
N ILE A 108 -9.20 -24.98 -14.07
CA ILE A 108 -8.54 -23.94 -13.27
C ILE A 108 -8.53 -22.65 -14.07
N GLN A 109 -8.81 -21.52 -13.41
CA GLN A 109 -8.64 -20.20 -13.99
C GLN A 109 -7.24 -19.67 -13.65
N GLY A 110 -6.51 -19.17 -14.67
CA GLY A 110 -5.18 -18.57 -14.49
C GLY A 110 -5.09 -17.16 -15.05
N ASP A 111 -4.38 -16.27 -14.33
CA ASP A 111 -4.02 -14.93 -14.85
C ASP A 111 -3.06 -15.09 -16.03
N THR A 112 -3.56 -14.76 -17.21
CA THR A 112 -2.90 -15.06 -18.47
C THR A 112 -2.30 -13.82 -19.09
N LYS A 113 -1.03 -13.92 -19.53
CA LYS A 113 -0.41 -12.91 -20.36
C LYS A 113 -0.06 -13.51 -21.72
N TYR A 114 -0.37 -12.73 -22.75
CA TYR A 114 0.01 -13.01 -24.12
C TYR A 114 1.31 -12.26 -24.42
N VAL A 115 2.33 -12.99 -24.86
CA VAL A 115 3.69 -12.46 -25.00
C VAL A 115 4.33 -12.92 -26.33
N ASP A 116 5.31 -12.18 -26.81
CA ASP A 116 6.09 -12.57 -27.98
C ASP A 116 7.04 -13.72 -27.66
N ALA A 117 7.53 -14.38 -28.70
CA ALA A 117 8.55 -15.42 -28.57
C ALA A 117 9.85 -14.92 -27.95
N THR A 118 10.11 -13.61 -28.03
CA THR A 118 11.27 -12.89 -27.46
C THR A 118 11.15 -12.58 -25.98
N PHE A 119 10.08 -12.97 -25.32
CA PHE A 119 9.82 -12.64 -23.91
C PHE A 119 10.98 -12.99 -22.97
N PHE A 120 11.60 -14.16 -23.16
CA PHE A 120 12.74 -14.61 -22.36
C PHE A 120 14.08 -13.98 -22.77
N ASP A 121 14.16 -13.30 -23.91
CA ASP A 121 15.32 -12.50 -24.30
C ASP A 121 15.32 -11.16 -23.57
N VAL A 122 14.13 -10.65 -23.21
CA VAL A 122 13.95 -9.43 -22.44
C VAL A 122 13.97 -9.71 -20.94
N PHE A 123 13.20 -10.71 -20.46
CA PHE A 123 12.99 -10.98 -19.05
C PHE A 123 13.68 -12.26 -18.59
N SER A 124 14.27 -12.24 -17.40
CA SER A 124 15.04 -13.36 -16.83
C SER A 124 14.20 -14.24 -15.89
N PHE A 125 12.92 -14.48 -16.22
CA PHE A 125 12.10 -15.45 -15.47
C PHE A 125 12.66 -16.88 -15.67
N LYS A 126 12.70 -17.64 -14.58
CA LYS A 126 13.28 -18.97 -14.60
C LYS A 126 12.22 -20.04 -14.86
N LEU A 127 12.61 -21.06 -15.64
CA LEU A 127 11.80 -22.25 -15.86
C LEU A 127 12.29 -23.38 -14.93
N LYS A 128 11.36 -24.01 -14.22
CA LYS A 128 11.60 -25.26 -13.52
C LYS A 128 11.72 -26.45 -14.48
N TYR A 129 10.88 -26.45 -15.51
CA TYR A 129 10.92 -27.42 -16.59
C TYR A 129 10.74 -26.71 -17.94
N GLY A 130 11.39 -27.21 -18.99
CA GLY A 130 11.32 -26.67 -20.34
C GLY A 130 12.58 -25.90 -20.75
N ASN A 131 12.54 -25.33 -21.96
CA ASN A 131 13.63 -24.51 -22.52
C ASN A 131 13.11 -23.12 -22.87
N PRO A 132 13.61 -22.04 -22.26
CA PRO A 132 13.12 -20.67 -22.48
C PRO A 132 13.12 -20.27 -23.97
N GLN A 133 14.16 -20.64 -24.72
CA GLN A 133 14.29 -20.26 -26.12
C GLN A 133 13.29 -20.96 -27.06
N LYS A 134 12.69 -22.07 -26.63
CA LYS A 134 11.73 -22.85 -27.44
C LYS A 134 10.30 -22.77 -26.93
N ALA A 135 10.13 -22.29 -25.73
CA ALA A 135 8.89 -22.43 -24.98
C ALA A 135 7.71 -21.65 -25.59
N LEU A 136 7.96 -20.53 -26.29
CA LEU A 136 6.93 -19.65 -26.85
C LEU A 136 6.95 -19.57 -28.39
N GLN A 137 7.73 -20.40 -29.07
CA GLN A 137 7.87 -20.30 -30.52
C GLN A 137 6.67 -20.83 -31.31
N LYS A 138 5.95 -21.80 -30.77
CA LYS A 138 4.78 -22.37 -31.44
C LYS A 138 3.52 -21.72 -30.91
N ARG A 139 2.57 -21.43 -31.78
CA ARG A 139 1.29 -20.81 -31.40
C ARG A 139 0.52 -21.60 -30.34
N GLU A 140 0.57 -22.93 -30.41
CA GLU A 140 -0.10 -23.84 -29.49
C GLU A 140 0.70 -24.11 -28.21
N SER A 141 1.70 -23.31 -27.90
CA SER A 141 2.50 -23.42 -26.68
C SER A 141 1.79 -22.75 -25.50
N ILE A 142 1.91 -23.33 -24.31
CA ILE A 142 1.51 -22.74 -23.05
C ILE A 142 2.57 -23.00 -21.99
N LEU A 143 2.88 -21.98 -21.21
CA LEU A 143 3.65 -22.11 -19.97
C LEU A 143 2.74 -21.88 -18.78
N LEU A 144 2.94 -22.66 -17.76
CA LEU A 144 2.21 -22.58 -16.49
C LEU A 144 3.16 -22.17 -15.38
N ASN A 145 2.70 -21.38 -14.42
CA ASN A 145 3.45 -21.26 -13.19
C ASN A 145 3.38 -22.57 -12.38
N GLU A 146 4.25 -22.69 -11.38
CA GLU A 146 4.33 -23.90 -10.56
C GLU A 146 3.02 -24.23 -9.86
N ASP A 147 2.29 -23.23 -9.33
CA ASP A 147 1.05 -23.42 -8.60
C ASP A 147 -0.07 -23.99 -9.49
N VAL A 148 -0.24 -23.46 -10.70
CA VAL A 148 -1.20 -23.99 -11.69
C VAL A 148 -0.77 -25.39 -12.15
N ALA A 149 0.52 -25.61 -12.40
CA ALA A 149 1.03 -26.91 -12.79
C ALA A 149 0.77 -27.97 -11.71
N ILE A 150 1.09 -27.70 -10.46
CA ILE A 150 0.81 -28.62 -9.32
C ILE A 150 -0.69 -28.84 -9.17
N SER A 151 -1.48 -27.78 -9.33
CA SER A 151 -2.92 -27.89 -9.20
C SER A 151 -3.53 -28.79 -10.27
N LEU A 152 -3.05 -28.78 -11.51
CA LEU A 152 -3.58 -29.62 -12.62
C LEU A 152 -2.98 -31.01 -12.64
N PHE A 153 -1.66 -31.14 -12.44
CA PHE A 153 -0.89 -32.37 -12.73
C PHE A 153 -0.30 -33.02 -11.46
N GLY A 154 -0.42 -32.37 -10.28
CA GLY A 154 0.30 -32.79 -9.08
C GLY A 154 1.80 -32.56 -9.23
N ASP A 155 2.63 -33.44 -8.64
CA ASP A 155 4.10 -33.30 -8.67
C ASP A 155 4.77 -33.79 -9.97
N LYS A 156 3.97 -34.15 -10.99
CA LYS A 156 4.50 -34.65 -12.26
C LYS A 156 4.95 -33.50 -13.15
N ASN A 157 6.03 -33.73 -13.90
CA ASN A 157 6.45 -32.80 -14.96
C ASN A 157 5.40 -32.83 -16.11
N PRO A 158 4.69 -31.71 -16.36
CA PRO A 158 3.62 -31.68 -17.36
C PRO A 158 4.09 -31.35 -18.77
N VAL A 159 5.41 -31.16 -19.01
CA VAL A 159 5.91 -30.78 -20.34
C VAL A 159 5.60 -31.85 -21.37
N GLY A 160 4.94 -31.45 -22.45
CA GLY A 160 4.41 -32.34 -23.50
C GLY A 160 2.94 -32.75 -23.34
N GLU A 161 2.34 -32.52 -22.18
CA GLU A 161 0.90 -32.77 -21.96
C GLU A 161 0.07 -31.73 -22.72
N THR A 162 -1.14 -32.13 -23.11
CA THR A 162 -2.08 -31.24 -23.80
C THR A 162 -3.16 -30.76 -22.82
N VAL A 163 -3.35 -29.45 -22.76
CA VAL A 163 -4.45 -28.80 -22.03
C VAL A 163 -5.36 -28.07 -23.02
N THR A 164 -6.61 -27.87 -22.64
CA THR A 164 -7.56 -27.11 -23.46
C THR A 164 -7.83 -25.77 -22.79
N ILE A 165 -7.65 -24.67 -23.53
CA ILE A 165 -8.01 -23.33 -23.07
C ILE A 165 -9.43 -23.00 -23.54
N ASN A 166 -10.26 -22.52 -22.60
CA ASN A 166 -11.66 -22.15 -22.83
C ASN A 166 -12.42 -23.23 -23.63
N ASP A 167 -12.05 -24.53 -23.50
CA ASP A 167 -12.52 -25.73 -24.18
C ASP A 167 -12.60 -25.63 -25.71
N THR A 168 -11.88 -24.73 -26.30
CA THR A 168 -11.88 -24.49 -27.74
C THR A 168 -10.56 -24.78 -28.39
N ILE A 169 -9.47 -24.45 -27.72
CA ILE A 169 -8.14 -24.52 -28.31
C ILE A 169 -7.22 -25.39 -27.45
N ASN A 170 -6.62 -26.38 -28.10
CA ASN A 170 -5.65 -27.25 -27.46
C ASN A 170 -4.25 -26.62 -27.48
N PHE A 171 -3.61 -26.64 -26.32
CA PHE A 171 -2.26 -26.17 -26.12
C PHE A 171 -1.37 -27.27 -25.55
N THR A 172 -0.13 -27.28 -25.97
CA THR A 172 0.89 -28.17 -25.40
C THR A 172 1.68 -27.43 -24.33
N VAL A 173 1.78 -28.00 -23.15
CA VAL A 173 2.61 -27.45 -22.08
C VAL A 173 4.09 -27.56 -22.48
N THR A 174 4.72 -26.42 -22.70
CA THR A 174 6.11 -26.34 -23.18
C THR A 174 7.09 -26.01 -22.05
N GLY A 175 6.57 -25.62 -20.89
CA GLY A 175 7.39 -25.36 -19.70
C GLY A 175 6.59 -25.04 -18.46
N VAL A 176 7.26 -25.10 -17.33
CA VAL A 176 6.76 -24.68 -16.02
C VAL A 176 7.72 -23.64 -15.46
N LEU A 177 7.17 -22.48 -15.08
CA LEU A 177 7.92 -21.40 -14.47
C LEU A 177 8.12 -21.63 -12.98
N GLU A 178 9.28 -21.22 -12.45
CA GLU A 178 9.43 -21.00 -11.02
C GLU A 178 8.44 -19.92 -10.56
N PRO A 179 8.07 -19.85 -9.26
CA PRO A 179 7.18 -18.82 -8.75
C PRO A 179 7.66 -17.42 -9.12
N VAL A 180 6.76 -16.63 -9.68
CA VAL A 180 7.07 -15.24 -10.04
C VAL A 180 7.37 -14.44 -8.76
N PRO A 181 8.50 -13.71 -8.69
CA PRO A 181 8.83 -12.91 -7.52
C PRO A 181 7.74 -11.90 -7.18
N THR A 182 7.42 -11.77 -5.89
CA THR A 182 6.35 -10.85 -5.43
C THR A 182 6.69 -9.37 -5.66
N ASN A 183 7.95 -9.05 -5.92
CA ASN A 183 8.44 -7.73 -6.32
C ASN A 183 8.64 -7.60 -7.84
N SER A 184 7.86 -8.32 -8.64
CA SER A 184 7.77 -8.12 -10.08
C SER A 184 6.54 -7.29 -10.43
N SER A 185 6.70 -6.31 -11.33
CA SER A 185 5.59 -5.54 -11.90
C SER A 185 4.75 -6.38 -12.87
N ILE A 186 5.36 -7.41 -13.45
CA ILE A 186 4.71 -8.35 -14.36
C ILE A 186 4.36 -9.61 -13.57
N GLN A 187 3.08 -9.72 -13.17
CA GLN A 187 2.52 -10.90 -12.52
C GLN A 187 1.71 -11.70 -13.51
N PHE A 188 1.84 -13.01 -13.46
CA PHE A 188 1.10 -13.93 -14.31
C PHE A 188 1.15 -15.35 -13.74
N GLU A 189 0.18 -16.15 -14.13
CA GLU A 189 0.12 -17.58 -13.83
C GLU A 189 0.30 -18.42 -15.08
N VAL A 190 -0.01 -17.81 -16.24
CA VAL A 190 0.01 -18.47 -17.54
C VAL A 190 0.61 -17.55 -18.59
N LEU A 191 1.50 -18.08 -19.43
CA LEU A 191 1.99 -17.38 -20.62
C LEU A 191 1.57 -18.13 -21.90
N VAL A 192 1.06 -17.35 -22.85
CA VAL A 192 0.60 -17.84 -24.16
C VAL A 192 1.22 -16.95 -25.25
N PRO A 193 1.63 -17.50 -26.41
CA PRO A 193 2.13 -16.69 -27.51
C PRO A 193 1.10 -15.68 -28.01
N ILE A 194 1.56 -14.45 -28.27
CA ILE A 194 0.71 -13.32 -28.67
C ILE A 194 -0.02 -13.56 -29.99
N ALA A 195 0.53 -14.41 -30.86
CA ALA A 195 -0.10 -14.83 -32.11
C ALA A 195 -1.53 -15.40 -31.95
N ASN A 196 -1.88 -15.87 -30.74
CA ASN A 196 -3.26 -16.31 -30.43
C ASN A 196 -4.19 -15.10 -30.23
N LEU A 197 -3.68 -13.99 -29.71
CA LEU A 197 -4.44 -12.77 -29.55
C LEU A 197 -4.59 -12.03 -30.89
N GLU A 198 -3.54 -11.98 -31.70
CA GLU A 198 -3.55 -11.39 -33.04
C GLU A 198 -4.53 -12.08 -34.01
N ALA A 199 -4.78 -13.36 -33.81
CA ALA A 199 -5.78 -14.11 -34.59
C ALA A 199 -7.23 -13.79 -34.18
N ASN A 200 -7.43 -13.04 -33.08
CA ASN A 200 -8.76 -12.55 -32.71
C ASN A 200 -9.08 -11.30 -33.53
N LYS A 201 -10.20 -11.34 -34.26
CA LYS A 201 -10.60 -10.25 -35.17
C LYS A 201 -10.73 -8.92 -34.45
N ASN A 202 -11.39 -8.90 -33.28
CA ASN A 202 -11.57 -7.68 -32.50
C ASN A 202 -10.24 -7.09 -32.02
N PHE A 203 -9.27 -7.94 -31.66
CA PHE A 203 -7.94 -7.47 -31.30
C PHE A 203 -7.21 -6.91 -32.51
N ALA A 204 -7.22 -7.64 -33.63
CA ALA A 204 -6.53 -7.25 -34.87
C ALA A 204 -7.03 -5.89 -35.42
N GLU A 205 -8.35 -5.65 -35.33
CA GLU A 205 -8.98 -4.37 -35.76
C GLU A 205 -8.58 -3.18 -34.85
N ASN A 206 -8.24 -3.44 -33.59
CA ASN A 206 -7.80 -2.42 -32.64
C ASN A 206 -6.28 -2.30 -32.50
N ALA A 207 -5.52 -3.24 -33.05
CA ALA A 207 -4.05 -3.26 -33.01
C ALA A 207 -3.45 -2.29 -34.05
N ASP A 208 -3.81 -1.02 -33.96
CA ASP A 208 -3.50 0.03 -34.90
C ASP A 208 -2.59 1.13 -34.28
N TRP A 209 -2.35 2.19 -35.05
CA TRP A 209 -1.56 3.36 -34.61
C TRP A 209 -2.35 4.41 -33.80
N TYR A 210 -3.64 4.19 -33.55
CA TYR A 210 -4.52 5.11 -32.83
C TYR A 210 -4.78 4.65 -31.41
N ASN A 211 -5.02 3.36 -31.24
CA ASN A 211 -5.43 2.79 -29.97
C ASN A 211 -4.23 2.51 -29.05
N THR A 212 -4.18 3.20 -27.91
CA THR A 212 -3.11 3.05 -26.92
C THR A 212 -3.53 2.09 -25.82
N PHE A 213 -3.34 0.80 -26.03
CA PHE A 213 -3.63 -0.26 -25.05
C PHE A 213 -2.48 -1.25 -24.88
N ALA A 214 -1.47 -1.17 -25.74
CA ALA A 214 -0.38 -2.15 -25.75
C ALA A 214 0.66 -1.84 -24.66
N ARG A 215 1.02 -2.86 -23.91
CA ARG A 215 2.18 -2.82 -23.01
C ARG A 215 3.39 -3.39 -23.74
N VAL A 216 4.35 -2.54 -23.98
CA VAL A 216 5.54 -2.81 -24.78
C VAL A 216 6.78 -2.62 -23.93
N TYR A 217 7.65 -3.62 -23.95
CA TYR A 217 8.94 -3.58 -23.26
C TYR A 217 10.05 -3.78 -24.29
N ILE A 218 11.10 -3.00 -24.15
CA ILE A 218 12.27 -3.07 -25.04
C ILE A 218 13.54 -3.27 -24.20
N LYS A 219 14.47 -4.01 -24.73
CA LYS A 219 15.82 -4.12 -24.20
C LYS A 219 16.75 -3.32 -25.08
N LEU A 220 17.45 -2.37 -24.49
CA LEU A 220 18.44 -1.56 -25.16
C LEU A 220 19.81 -2.23 -25.10
N LYS A 221 20.65 -1.95 -26.10
CA LYS A 221 22.06 -2.37 -26.07
C LYS A 221 22.76 -1.70 -24.89
N LYS A 222 23.74 -2.39 -24.36
CA LYS A 222 24.56 -1.88 -23.25
C LYS A 222 25.17 -0.52 -23.63
N ASP A 223 25.25 0.37 -22.65
CA ASP A 223 25.81 1.73 -22.79
C ASP A 223 25.08 2.64 -23.80
N THR A 224 23.82 2.33 -24.13
CA THR A 224 22.98 3.21 -24.96
C THR A 224 22.69 4.52 -24.22
N ASN A 225 22.92 5.64 -24.92
CA ASN A 225 22.49 6.95 -24.42
C ASN A 225 20.98 7.11 -24.63
N VAL A 226 20.22 6.93 -23.55
CA VAL A 226 18.75 6.95 -23.56
C VAL A 226 18.20 8.31 -23.97
N ASP A 227 18.78 9.41 -23.47
CA ASP A 227 18.34 10.77 -23.79
C ASP A 227 18.52 11.07 -25.30
N ALA A 228 19.65 10.60 -25.88
CA ALA A 228 19.89 10.76 -27.32
C ALA A 228 18.93 9.92 -28.16
N LEU A 229 18.51 8.74 -27.68
CA LEU A 229 17.49 7.91 -28.31
C LEU A 229 16.11 8.59 -28.24
N GLU A 230 15.70 9.04 -27.05
CA GLU A 230 14.41 9.75 -26.86
C GLU A 230 14.33 11.02 -27.70
N ALA A 231 15.42 11.74 -27.90
CA ALA A 231 15.45 12.93 -28.75
C ALA A 231 15.06 12.66 -30.22
N LYS A 232 15.12 11.39 -30.66
CA LYS A 232 14.71 10.96 -32.01
C LYS A 232 13.21 10.66 -32.11
N PHE A 233 12.53 10.38 -30.97
CA PHE A 233 11.12 9.96 -30.95
C PHE A 233 10.12 10.97 -31.48
N PRO A 234 10.28 12.30 -31.37
CA PRO A 234 9.37 13.26 -32.00
C PRO A 234 9.28 13.12 -33.53
N ALA A 235 10.40 12.88 -34.19
CA ALA A 235 10.43 12.64 -35.66
C ALA A 235 9.75 11.31 -35.99
N PHE A 236 10.02 10.26 -35.23
CA PHE A 236 9.36 8.96 -35.37
C PHE A 236 7.83 9.08 -35.17
N ALA A 237 7.39 9.74 -34.12
CA ALA A 237 5.98 9.96 -33.82
C ALA A 237 5.27 10.70 -34.96
N LYS A 238 5.90 11.73 -35.53
CA LYS A 238 5.37 12.47 -36.66
C LYS A 238 5.19 11.61 -37.90
N THR A 239 6.06 10.62 -38.11
CA THR A 239 5.99 9.73 -39.26
C THR A 239 4.93 8.66 -39.14
N HIS A 240 4.73 8.13 -37.93
CA HIS A 240 3.92 6.93 -37.71
C HIS A 240 2.56 7.20 -37.04
N LEU A 241 2.46 8.21 -36.17
CA LEU A 241 1.24 8.46 -35.38
C LEU A 241 0.19 9.34 -36.11
N GLY A 242 0.46 9.85 -37.33
CA GLY A 242 -0.48 10.67 -38.10
C GLY A 242 -0.81 12.03 -37.46
N ALA A 243 -1.51 12.89 -38.25
CA ALA A 243 -1.79 14.27 -37.85
C ALA A 243 -2.71 14.40 -36.62
N ASP A 244 -3.64 13.46 -36.45
CA ASP A 244 -4.69 13.54 -35.43
C ASP A 244 -4.22 13.17 -34.01
N VAL A 245 -3.01 12.64 -33.89
CA VAL A 245 -2.41 12.22 -32.63
C VAL A 245 -1.07 12.89 -32.34
N GLN A 246 -0.82 14.07 -32.98
CA GLN A 246 0.44 14.82 -32.82
C GLN A 246 0.72 15.29 -31.38
N ASP A 247 -0.30 15.39 -30.54
CA ASP A 247 -0.14 15.74 -29.12
C ASP A 247 0.42 14.59 -28.28
N ARG A 248 0.53 13.38 -28.83
CA ARG A 248 1.08 12.21 -28.14
C ARG A 248 2.60 12.15 -28.33
N LYS A 249 3.31 12.05 -27.21
CA LYS A 249 4.76 11.85 -27.21
C LYS A 249 5.06 10.42 -26.78
N ILE A 250 5.99 9.80 -27.49
CA ILE A 250 6.52 8.52 -27.11
C ILE A 250 7.65 8.78 -26.12
N ARG A 251 7.67 8.01 -25.02
CA ARG A 251 8.69 8.02 -23.99
C ARG A 251 9.10 6.61 -23.65
N ILE A 252 10.26 6.45 -23.07
CA ILE A 252 10.68 5.20 -22.44
C ILE A 252 11.09 5.46 -20.99
N ALA A 253 10.87 4.48 -20.14
CA ALA A 253 11.30 4.56 -18.74
C ALA A 253 11.86 3.21 -18.28
N PRO A 254 12.82 3.20 -17.34
CA PRO A 254 13.39 1.96 -16.82
C PRO A 254 12.31 1.07 -16.20
N LEU A 255 12.41 -0.25 -16.42
CA LEU A 255 11.46 -1.22 -15.86
C LEU A 255 11.30 -1.08 -14.34
N THR A 256 12.37 -0.78 -13.62
CA THR A 256 12.37 -0.58 -12.17
C THR A 256 11.49 0.59 -11.70
N GLU A 257 11.16 1.52 -12.60
CA GLU A 257 10.25 2.62 -12.30
C GLU A 257 8.78 2.32 -12.64
N TYR A 258 8.50 1.20 -13.31
CA TYR A 258 7.15 0.86 -13.78
C TYR A 258 6.09 0.98 -12.68
N ILE A 259 6.37 0.45 -11.50
CA ILE A 259 5.43 0.45 -10.36
C ILE A 259 5.10 1.88 -9.89
N HIS A 260 6.03 2.83 -10.03
CA HIS A 260 5.82 4.23 -9.65
C HIS A 260 4.92 4.98 -10.62
N TYR A 261 4.96 4.60 -11.91
CA TYR A 261 4.04 5.15 -12.91
C TYR A 261 2.66 4.49 -12.83
N GLU A 262 2.58 3.19 -12.56
CA GLU A 262 1.30 2.51 -12.37
C GLU A 262 0.59 2.96 -11.09
N ASN A 263 1.36 3.25 -10.04
CA ASN A 263 0.85 3.72 -8.76
C ASN A 263 1.72 4.85 -8.19
N PRO A 264 1.46 6.11 -8.56
CA PRO A 264 2.25 7.25 -8.07
C PRO A 264 2.32 7.38 -6.55
N GLY A 265 1.29 6.92 -5.84
CA GLY A 265 1.25 6.89 -4.38
C GLY A 265 2.24 5.91 -3.76
N PHE A 266 2.70 4.90 -4.50
CA PHE A 266 3.62 3.88 -4.01
C PHE A 266 4.97 4.44 -3.58
N LYS A 267 5.51 5.42 -4.31
CA LYS A 267 6.76 6.11 -3.96
C LYS A 267 6.68 6.78 -2.58
N TRP A 268 5.58 7.47 -2.32
CA TRP A 268 5.35 8.10 -1.01
C TRP A 268 5.17 7.09 0.11
N LEU A 269 4.57 5.93 -0.19
CA LEU A 269 4.43 4.83 0.77
C LEU A 269 5.81 4.26 1.17
N ILE A 270 6.72 4.10 0.20
CA ILE A 270 8.10 3.67 0.47
C ILE A 270 8.85 4.68 1.34
N TYR A 271 8.84 5.97 0.96
CA TYR A 271 9.51 7.01 1.76
C TYR A 271 8.90 7.16 3.15
N GLY A 272 7.58 7.07 3.26
CA GLY A 272 6.88 7.06 4.54
C GLY A 272 7.30 5.88 5.42
N SER A 273 7.45 4.70 4.84
CA SER A 273 7.90 3.51 5.55
C SER A 273 9.34 3.65 6.06
N ILE A 274 10.25 4.24 5.27
CA ILE A 274 11.62 4.56 5.69
C ILE A 274 11.61 5.54 6.87
N ALA A 275 10.83 6.61 6.75
CA ALA A 275 10.74 7.62 7.80
C ALA A 275 10.20 7.02 9.11
N ILE A 276 9.13 6.23 9.04
CA ILE A 276 8.53 5.58 10.21
C ILE A 276 9.52 4.58 10.83
N ALA A 277 10.19 3.75 10.03
CA ALA A 277 11.23 2.83 10.52
C ALA A 277 12.36 3.59 11.22
N GLY A 278 12.84 4.69 10.63
CA GLY A 278 13.83 5.57 11.22
C GLY A 278 13.36 6.17 12.54
N PHE A 279 12.12 6.63 12.63
CA PHE A 279 11.52 7.17 13.87
C PHE A 279 11.46 6.12 14.98
N ILE A 280 11.00 4.90 14.65
CA ILE A 280 10.97 3.79 15.61
C ILE A 280 12.37 3.51 16.14
N VAL A 281 13.37 3.36 15.26
CA VAL A 281 14.76 3.11 15.63
C VAL A 281 15.30 4.25 16.51
N LEU A 282 15.01 5.49 16.19
CA LEU A 282 15.43 6.64 16.97
C LEU A 282 14.79 6.65 18.36
N ILE A 283 13.50 6.38 18.46
CA ILE A 283 12.75 6.36 19.73
C ILE A 283 13.27 5.25 20.65
N ILE A 284 13.45 4.01 20.12
CA ILE A 284 14.01 2.92 20.93
C ILE A 284 15.45 3.17 21.35
N SER A 285 16.26 3.83 20.50
CA SER A 285 17.63 4.21 20.80
C SER A 285 17.69 5.25 21.92
N ILE A 286 16.87 6.30 21.82
CA ILE A 286 16.74 7.33 22.86
C ILE A 286 16.31 6.70 24.18
N ASN A 287 15.33 5.81 24.15
CA ASN A 287 14.85 5.13 25.34
C ASN A 287 15.96 4.29 26.00
N LEU A 288 16.71 3.50 25.20
CA LEU A 288 17.84 2.71 25.70
C LEU A 288 18.93 3.59 26.31
N ILE A 289 19.29 4.69 25.64
CA ILE A 289 20.28 5.66 26.15
C ILE A 289 19.82 6.24 27.49
N ASN A 290 18.57 6.67 27.58
CA ASN A 290 17.99 7.25 28.77
C ASN A 290 18.00 6.26 29.95
N LEU A 291 17.54 5.00 29.71
CA LEU A 291 17.51 3.99 30.75
C LEU A 291 18.90 3.50 31.17
N ASN A 292 19.82 3.28 30.22
CA ASN A 292 21.21 2.93 30.54
C ASN A 292 21.90 4.04 31.32
N THR A 293 21.67 5.29 30.97
CA THR A 293 22.19 6.45 31.71
C THR A 293 21.62 6.49 33.13
N ALA A 294 20.32 6.22 33.28
CA ALA A 294 19.64 6.12 34.54
C ALA A 294 20.28 5.06 35.48
N ILE A 295 20.48 3.86 34.96
CA ILE A 295 21.10 2.75 35.70
C ILE A 295 22.57 3.07 36.06
N SER A 296 23.32 3.72 35.16
CA SER A 296 24.74 4.03 35.39
C SER A 296 24.94 4.99 36.55
N PHE A 297 24.04 5.92 36.81
CA PHE A 297 24.06 6.77 37.99
C PHE A 297 24.00 6.00 39.30
N THR A 298 23.18 4.95 39.37
CA THR A 298 23.07 4.12 40.60
C THR A 298 24.37 3.35 40.87
N ARG A 299 25.21 3.20 39.83
CA ARG A 299 26.51 2.50 39.90
C ARG A 299 27.71 3.43 39.99
N ALA A 300 27.49 4.75 40.14
CA ALA A 300 28.58 5.73 40.16
C ALA A 300 29.61 5.45 41.28
N LYS A 301 29.16 5.04 42.49
CA LYS A 301 30.04 4.65 43.62
C LYS A 301 30.90 3.44 43.24
N GLU A 302 30.31 2.40 42.61
CA GLU A 302 31.03 1.20 42.16
C GLU A 302 32.11 1.55 41.14
N VAL A 303 31.77 2.38 40.16
CA VAL A 303 32.72 2.85 39.14
C VAL A 303 33.85 3.72 39.74
N ALA A 304 33.52 4.58 40.72
CA ALA A 304 34.53 5.40 41.43
C ALA A 304 35.51 4.51 42.19
N VAL A 305 35.06 3.51 42.94
CA VAL A 305 35.93 2.55 43.65
C VAL A 305 36.84 1.81 42.65
N ARG A 306 36.33 1.35 41.51
CA ARG A 306 37.12 0.69 40.49
C ARG A 306 38.21 1.62 39.90
N LYS A 307 37.87 2.87 39.68
CA LYS A 307 38.88 3.89 39.24
C LYS A 307 40.01 4.05 40.27
N VAL A 308 39.64 4.10 41.54
CA VAL A 308 40.66 4.18 42.62
C VAL A 308 41.53 2.92 42.65
N THR A 309 41.00 1.78 42.36
CA THR A 309 41.74 0.50 42.26
C THR A 309 42.43 0.27 40.91
N GLY A 310 42.51 1.33 40.04
CA GLY A 310 43.33 1.33 38.81
C GLY A 310 42.61 0.91 37.52
N SER A 311 41.24 0.82 37.49
CA SER A 311 40.55 0.53 36.26
C SER A 311 40.59 1.65 35.24
N THR A 312 40.98 1.35 34.01
CA THR A 312 41.00 2.26 32.89
C THR A 312 39.63 2.58 32.32
N LEU A 313 39.46 3.75 31.68
CA LEU A 313 38.23 4.12 30.97
C LEU A 313 37.82 3.04 29.95
N ARG A 314 38.80 2.48 29.23
CA ARG A 314 38.54 1.44 28.22
C ARG A 314 37.89 0.19 28.83
N GLN A 315 38.31 -0.22 30.02
CA GLN A 315 37.72 -1.35 30.73
C GLN A 315 36.26 -1.13 31.15
N ILE A 316 35.96 0.10 31.57
CA ILE A 316 34.59 0.53 31.94
C ILE A 316 33.73 0.58 30.69
N LEU A 317 34.19 1.14 29.57
CA LEU A 317 33.50 1.19 28.29
C LEU A 317 33.16 -0.22 27.80
N ILE A 318 34.13 -1.13 27.77
CA ILE A 318 33.92 -2.53 27.33
C ILE A 318 32.83 -3.21 28.15
N GLN A 319 32.80 -2.96 29.46
CA GLN A 319 31.78 -3.53 30.31
C GLN A 319 30.36 -3.06 29.93
N PHE A 320 30.18 -1.72 29.75
CA PHE A 320 28.89 -1.17 29.35
C PHE A 320 28.47 -1.61 27.94
N TRP A 321 29.43 -1.76 27.01
CA TRP A 321 29.15 -2.30 25.68
C TRP A 321 28.69 -3.75 25.71
N ILE A 322 29.32 -4.58 26.57
CA ILE A 322 28.91 -5.99 26.73
C ILE A 322 27.51 -6.07 27.34
N GLU A 323 27.22 -5.27 28.38
CA GLU A 323 25.88 -5.23 28.99
C GLU A 323 24.81 -4.82 27.98
N SER A 324 25.03 -3.73 27.24
CA SER A 324 24.13 -3.28 26.17
C SER A 324 24.05 -4.27 25.02
N GLY A 325 25.17 -4.88 24.63
CA GLY A 325 25.26 -5.86 23.56
C GLY A 325 24.43 -7.14 23.85
N ILE A 326 24.46 -7.64 25.09
CA ILE A 326 23.63 -8.81 25.48
C ILE A 326 22.15 -8.49 25.32
N VAL A 327 21.69 -7.35 25.83
CA VAL A 327 20.28 -6.93 25.71
C VAL A 327 19.89 -6.82 24.25
N LEU A 328 20.74 -6.19 23.43
CA LEU A 328 20.46 -5.97 22.00
C LEU A 328 20.45 -7.27 21.18
N VAL A 329 21.37 -8.20 21.44
CA VAL A 329 21.38 -9.53 20.78
C VAL A 329 20.13 -10.31 21.15
N CYS A 330 19.76 -10.37 22.43
CA CYS A 330 18.52 -11.00 22.87
C CYS A 330 17.28 -10.34 22.23
N SER A 331 17.27 -9.01 22.15
CA SER A 331 16.19 -8.25 21.50
C SER A 331 16.12 -8.52 20.00
N LEU A 332 17.26 -8.67 19.31
CA LEU A 332 17.30 -9.01 17.88
C LEU A 332 16.69 -10.38 17.62
N ILE A 333 17.11 -11.38 18.39
CA ILE A 333 16.55 -12.74 18.26
C ILE A 333 15.03 -12.71 18.48
N ALA A 334 14.58 -12.07 19.56
CA ALA A 334 13.17 -11.94 19.86
C ALA A 334 12.41 -11.13 18.78
N SER A 335 13.03 -10.08 18.21
CA SER A 335 12.42 -9.27 17.16
C SER A 335 12.27 -10.03 15.85
N VAL A 336 13.25 -10.83 15.45
CA VAL A 336 13.17 -11.68 14.25
C VAL A 336 12.07 -12.73 14.42
N LEU A 337 12.04 -13.42 15.57
CA LEU A 337 11.00 -14.41 15.85
C LEU A 337 9.60 -13.79 15.84
N PHE A 338 9.40 -12.67 16.53
CA PHE A 338 8.10 -12.00 16.57
C PHE A 338 7.73 -11.41 15.18
N GLY A 339 8.71 -10.87 14.47
CA GLY A 339 8.52 -10.34 13.11
C GLY A 339 8.05 -11.41 12.15
N VAL A 340 8.75 -12.54 12.07
CA VAL A 340 8.46 -13.63 11.13
C VAL A 340 7.17 -14.38 11.51
N VAL A 341 6.98 -14.69 12.79
CA VAL A 341 5.85 -15.53 13.22
C VAL A 341 4.54 -14.75 13.35
N TYR A 342 4.61 -13.47 13.68
CA TYR A 342 3.41 -12.68 13.97
C TYR A 342 3.21 -11.50 13.01
N LEU A 343 4.21 -10.61 12.86
CA LEU A 343 3.99 -9.36 12.11
C LEU A 343 3.89 -9.58 10.60
N VAL A 344 4.74 -10.41 10.00
CA VAL A 344 4.72 -10.68 8.56
C VAL A 344 3.41 -11.35 8.13
N PRO A 345 2.89 -12.41 8.79
CA PRO A 345 1.57 -12.95 8.47
C PRO A 345 0.44 -11.93 8.58
N ARG A 346 0.46 -11.10 9.64
CA ARG A 346 -0.54 -10.03 9.80
C ARG A 346 -0.44 -8.96 8.72
N PHE A 347 0.76 -8.58 8.32
CA PHE A 347 0.97 -7.67 7.21
C PHE A 347 0.38 -8.23 5.90
N ASN A 348 0.66 -9.50 5.61
CA ASN A 348 0.17 -10.18 4.41
C ASN A 348 -1.35 -10.35 4.41
N GLU A 349 -1.98 -10.56 5.57
CA GLU A 349 -3.44 -10.61 5.71
C GLU A 349 -4.11 -9.32 5.25
N TYR A 350 -3.47 -8.16 5.45
CA TYR A 350 -3.98 -6.85 5.03
C TYR A 350 -3.67 -6.53 3.56
N ARG A 351 -2.71 -7.23 2.94
CA ARG A 351 -2.27 -7.00 1.56
C ARG A 351 -2.47 -8.23 0.67
N LYS A 352 -3.68 -8.76 0.66
CA LYS A 352 -4.01 -10.04 0.01
C LYS A 352 -3.65 -10.14 -1.48
N GLU A 353 -3.56 -9.03 -2.21
CA GLU A 353 -3.48 -9.06 -3.68
C GLU A 353 -2.12 -8.67 -4.27
N ARG A 354 -1.28 -7.92 -3.56
CA ARG A 354 0.04 -7.48 -4.08
C ARG A 354 1.09 -7.34 -2.98
N MET A 355 2.32 -7.71 -3.29
CA MET A 355 3.49 -7.58 -2.41
C MET A 355 3.36 -8.32 -1.07
N GLN A 356 3.01 -9.59 -1.12
CA GLN A 356 3.17 -10.43 0.08
C GLN A 356 4.65 -10.49 0.48
N LEU A 357 4.89 -10.24 1.76
CA LEU A 357 6.23 -10.35 2.32
C LEU A 357 6.52 -11.84 2.60
N VAL A 358 7.38 -12.41 1.81
CA VAL A 358 7.93 -13.75 2.04
C VAL A 358 9.35 -13.56 2.55
N VAL A 359 9.65 -14.09 3.74
CA VAL A 359 11.00 -14.04 4.30
C VAL A 359 11.83 -15.19 3.74
N SER A 360 12.75 -14.85 2.85
CA SER A 360 13.69 -15.80 2.24
C SER A 360 15.08 -15.57 2.82
N TRP A 361 15.53 -16.45 3.71
CA TRP A 361 16.81 -16.31 4.43
C TRP A 361 18.02 -16.09 3.51
N GLY A 362 17.99 -16.66 2.30
CA GLY A 362 19.06 -16.50 1.30
C GLY A 362 19.01 -15.18 0.50
N GLN A 363 17.85 -14.50 0.44
CA GLN A 363 17.69 -13.27 -0.33
C GLN A 363 17.61 -12.04 0.57
N ASP A 364 17.08 -12.19 1.79
CA ASP A 364 16.84 -11.08 2.72
C ASP A 364 17.96 -10.86 3.74
N TYR A 365 19.17 -11.43 3.50
CA TYR A 365 20.34 -11.18 4.35
C TYR A 365 20.66 -9.68 4.47
N GLY A 366 20.35 -8.87 3.46
CA GLY A 366 20.50 -7.42 3.50
C GLY A 366 19.69 -6.75 4.61
N VAL A 367 18.45 -7.20 4.86
CA VAL A 367 17.62 -6.72 5.99
C VAL A 367 18.27 -7.07 7.32
N LEU A 368 18.74 -8.32 7.47
CA LEU A 368 19.40 -8.76 8.68
C LEU A 368 20.69 -8.00 8.95
N MET A 369 21.49 -7.74 7.90
CA MET A 369 22.71 -6.93 8.01
C MET A 369 22.40 -5.48 8.37
N THR A 370 21.36 -4.90 7.80
CA THR A 370 20.89 -3.56 8.14
C THR A 370 20.46 -3.48 9.60
N LEU A 371 19.64 -4.42 10.08
CA LEU A 371 19.25 -4.50 11.48
C LEU A 371 20.46 -4.71 12.40
N ALA A 372 21.37 -5.60 12.04
CA ALA A 372 22.60 -5.84 12.81
C ALA A 372 23.50 -4.58 12.88
N GLY A 373 23.61 -3.84 11.75
CA GLY A 373 24.33 -2.56 11.70
C GLY A 373 23.69 -1.50 12.61
N ILE A 374 22.37 -1.34 12.52
CA ILE A 374 21.61 -0.43 13.39
C ILE A 374 21.82 -0.79 14.86
N ILE A 375 21.68 -2.06 15.21
CA ILE A 375 21.87 -2.53 16.60
C ILE A 375 23.28 -2.27 17.10
N THR A 376 24.28 -2.52 16.26
CA THR A 376 25.69 -2.25 16.62
C THR A 376 25.89 -0.78 16.88
N LEU A 377 25.39 0.10 16.02
CA LEU A 377 25.45 1.55 16.21
C LEU A 377 24.76 1.97 17.51
N VAL A 378 23.57 1.48 17.75
CA VAL A 378 22.79 1.77 18.97
C VAL A 378 23.52 1.27 20.22
N ALA A 379 24.13 0.06 20.17
CA ALA A 379 24.94 -0.48 21.29
C ALA A 379 26.13 0.42 21.63
N VAL A 380 26.86 0.83 20.61
CA VAL A 380 28.04 1.70 20.78
C VAL A 380 27.62 3.04 21.39
N VAL A 381 26.58 3.67 20.87
CA VAL A 381 26.10 4.98 21.38
C VAL A 381 25.54 4.84 22.80
N ALA A 382 24.68 3.84 23.04
CA ALA A 382 24.02 3.63 24.33
C ALA A 382 25.00 3.18 25.45
N GLY A 383 26.11 2.54 25.10
CA GLY A 383 27.15 2.16 26.05
C GLY A 383 28.19 3.27 26.28
N THR A 384 28.52 4.02 25.23
CA THR A 384 29.54 5.08 25.29
C THR A 384 29.07 6.31 26.08
N TYR A 385 27.83 6.73 25.89
CA TYR A 385 27.28 7.94 26.51
C TYR A 385 27.30 7.88 28.06
N PRO A 386 26.76 6.83 28.74
CA PRO A 386 26.84 6.72 30.19
C PRO A 386 28.26 6.61 30.72
N ALA A 387 29.10 5.84 30.06
CA ALA A 387 30.49 5.63 30.49
C ALA A 387 31.35 6.93 30.41
N SER A 388 31.17 7.69 29.32
CA SER A 388 31.83 9.00 29.15
C SER A 388 31.38 10.00 30.21
N TYR A 389 30.10 9.96 30.59
CA TYR A 389 29.56 10.81 31.63
C TYR A 389 30.14 10.46 33.00
N LEU A 390 30.14 9.16 33.37
CA LEU A 390 30.72 8.69 34.64
C LEU A 390 32.23 8.98 34.77
N ASN A 391 32.92 9.02 33.62
CA ASN A 391 34.35 9.33 33.62
C ASN A 391 34.66 10.77 34.05
N LYS A 392 33.74 11.71 33.79
CA LYS A 392 33.89 13.15 34.12
C LYS A 392 33.52 13.47 35.56
N LEU A 393 32.98 12.51 36.32
CA LEU A 393 32.61 12.73 37.72
C LEU A 393 33.87 12.77 38.63
N ASP A 394 33.93 13.73 39.54
CA ASP A 394 34.96 13.80 40.56
C ASP A 394 34.84 12.59 41.50
N ILE A 395 35.94 11.84 41.64
CA ILE A 395 36.02 10.65 42.46
C ILE A 395 35.74 10.95 43.94
N ARG A 396 36.27 12.07 44.45
CA ARG A 396 36.11 12.46 45.85
C ARG A 396 34.63 12.79 46.19
N ASP A 397 34.00 13.58 45.34
CA ASP A 397 32.58 13.95 45.50
C ASP A 397 31.66 12.73 45.36
N THR A 398 32.00 11.81 44.44
CA THR A 398 31.23 10.58 44.18
C THR A 398 31.29 9.62 45.38
N ILE A 399 32.46 9.42 46.00
CA ILE A 399 32.62 8.54 47.17
C ILE A 399 31.93 9.14 48.40
N LYS A 400 32.04 10.47 48.61
CA LYS A 400 31.42 11.21 49.73
C LYS A 400 29.89 11.41 49.58
N GLY A 401 29.29 10.91 48.52
CA GLY A 401 27.84 11.02 48.29
C GLY A 401 27.37 12.45 47.94
N LYS A 402 28.26 13.39 47.62
CA LYS A 402 27.98 14.80 47.31
C LYS A 402 27.58 15.03 45.84
N LEU A 403 27.09 14.01 45.13
CA LEU A 403 26.69 14.09 43.73
C LEU A 403 25.49 15.02 43.44
N THR A 404 24.88 15.57 44.48
CA THR A 404 23.56 16.24 44.40
C THR A 404 23.60 17.74 44.19
N ASN A 405 24.79 18.44 44.32
CA ASN A 405 24.80 19.88 44.47
C ASN A 405 25.36 20.71 43.30
N LYS A 406 25.70 20.11 42.15
CA LYS A 406 26.11 20.92 40.99
C LYS A 406 25.06 20.77 39.87
N PRO A 407 24.64 21.89 39.25
CA PRO A 407 23.76 21.80 38.05
C PRO A 407 24.51 21.00 36.98
N GLN A 408 23.95 19.85 36.65
CA GLN A 408 24.57 18.92 35.72
C GLN A 408 24.56 19.51 34.32
N SER A 409 25.73 19.83 33.77
CA SER A 409 25.91 20.32 32.39
C SER A 409 25.44 19.40 31.28
N GLY A 410 24.89 18.21 31.61
CA GLY A 410 24.30 17.24 30.68
C GLY A 410 22.77 17.19 30.71
N GLY A 411 22.09 17.91 31.62
CA GLY A 411 20.65 17.84 31.78
C GLY A 411 19.85 18.28 30.52
N TRP A 412 20.32 19.32 29.84
CA TRP A 412 19.69 19.84 28.64
C TRP A 412 19.73 18.88 27.45
N ARG A 413 20.83 18.13 27.30
CA ARG A 413 20.92 17.11 26.20
C ARG A 413 19.90 15.99 26.38
N ARG A 414 19.75 15.52 27.62
CA ARG A 414 18.76 14.51 27.96
C ARG A 414 17.34 15.02 27.78
N SER A 415 17.06 16.25 28.22
CA SER A 415 15.78 16.91 28.00
C SER A 415 15.47 17.06 26.52
N GLY A 416 16.47 17.43 25.70
CA GLY A 416 16.34 17.50 24.24
C GLY A 416 15.98 16.15 23.60
N LEU A 417 16.59 15.06 24.05
CA LEU A 417 16.25 13.71 23.55
C LEU A 417 14.80 13.33 23.87
N ILE A 418 14.33 13.67 25.08
CA ILE A 418 12.93 13.45 25.49
C ILE A 418 11.99 14.27 24.59
N VAL A 419 12.29 15.54 24.36
CA VAL A 419 11.49 16.41 23.51
C VAL A 419 11.39 15.83 22.09
N ILE A 420 12.52 15.44 21.47
CA ILE A 420 12.53 14.81 20.14
C ILE A 420 11.65 13.55 20.13
N GLN A 421 11.80 12.68 21.14
CA GLN A 421 11.01 11.46 21.25
C GLN A 421 9.50 11.74 21.26
N PHE A 422 9.07 12.75 22.05
CA PHE A 422 7.66 13.12 22.13
C PHE A 422 7.17 13.81 20.87
N VAL A 423 7.96 14.68 20.23
CA VAL A 423 7.62 15.31 18.95
C VAL A 423 7.33 14.24 17.89
N LEU A 424 8.20 13.23 17.78
CA LEU A 424 8.01 12.11 16.85
C LEU A 424 6.76 11.27 17.20
N SER A 425 6.57 10.98 18.50
CA SER A 425 5.38 10.26 18.96
C SER A 425 4.09 11.02 18.64
N PHE A 426 4.06 12.34 18.85
CA PHE A 426 2.92 13.19 18.47
C PHE A 426 2.65 13.17 16.98
N GLY A 427 3.69 13.30 16.16
CA GLY A 427 3.56 13.22 14.71
C GLY A 427 2.91 11.91 14.26
N LEU A 428 3.33 10.78 14.83
CA LEU A 428 2.75 9.48 14.53
C LEU A 428 1.29 9.34 15.00
N VAL A 429 0.96 9.83 16.21
CA VAL A 429 -0.42 9.80 16.72
C VAL A 429 -1.35 10.66 15.89
N ILE A 430 -0.94 11.90 15.58
CA ILE A 430 -1.72 12.82 14.73
C ILE A 430 -1.90 12.16 13.35
N GLY A 431 -0.83 11.57 12.78
CA GLY A 431 -0.88 10.86 11.51
C GLY A 431 -1.89 9.72 11.51
N ALA A 432 -1.84 8.86 12.51
CA ALA A 432 -2.76 7.72 12.63
C ALA A 432 -4.23 8.17 12.75
N VAL A 433 -4.51 9.19 13.57
CA VAL A 433 -5.86 9.73 13.75
C VAL A 433 -6.37 10.38 12.46
N THR A 434 -5.53 11.13 11.75
CA THR A 434 -5.94 11.79 10.50
C THR A 434 -6.21 10.78 9.40
N VAL A 435 -5.33 9.78 9.23
CA VAL A 435 -5.55 8.69 8.26
C VAL A 435 -6.85 7.95 8.59
N HIS A 436 -7.13 7.68 9.86
CA HIS A 436 -8.39 7.04 10.26
C HIS A 436 -9.61 7.90 9.91
N LYS A 437 -9.58 9.19 10.27
CA LYS A 437 -10.68 10.11 9.95
C LYS A 437 -10.91 10.24 8.43
N GLN A 438 -9.84 10.28 7.64
CA GLN A 438 -9.95 10.32 6.18
C GLN A 438 -10.59 9.04 5.62
N ILE A 439 -10.21 7.87 6.12
CA ILE A 439 -10.80 6.60 5.70
C ILE A 439 -12.29 6.53 6.10
N SER A 440 -12.64 6.96 7.32
CA SER A 440 -14.03 7.01 7.77
C SER A 440 -14.85 7.96 6.90
N PHE A 441 -14.32 9.15 6.60
CA PHE A 441 -14.94 10.11 5.68
C PHE A 441 -15.20 9.49 4.29
N MET A 442 -14.21 8.78 3.73
CA MET A 442 -14.36 8.15 2.41
C MET A 442 -15.40 7.02 2.40
N ARG A 443 -15.63 6.36 3.54
CA ARG A 443 -16.65 5.31 3.67
C ARG A 443 -18.06 5.85 3.88
N GLU A 444 -18.17 6.99 4.54
CA GLU A 444 -19.45 7.60 4.92
C GLU A 444 -19.89 8.67 3.91
N ALA A 445 -19.03 9.00 2.93
CA ALA A 445 -19.32 10.01 1.92
C ALA A 445 -20.54 9.61 1.07
N ASP A 446 -21.40 10.60 0.77
CA ASP A 446 -22.44 10.43 -0.24
C ASP A 446 -21.80 10.28 -1.61
N LEU A 447 -21.85 9.08 -2.15
CA LEU A 447 -21.28 8.76 -3.45
C LEU A 447 -22.12 9.24 -4.62
N GLY A 448 -23.31 9.80 -4.37
CA GLY A 448 -24.24 10.25 -5.41
C GLY A 448 -25.01 9.12 -6.09
N PHE A 449 -24.90 7.91 -5.56
CA PHE A 449 -25.68 6.73 -5.97
C PHE A 449 -26.02 5.84 -4.75
N ASP A 450 -27.05 5.03 -4.91
CA ASP A 450 -27.48 4.09 -3.87
C ASP A 450 -26.67 2.79 -3.98
N GLN A 451 -26.08 2.37 -2.87
CA GLN A 451 -25.30 1.15 -2.77
C GLN A 451 -26.04 0.02 -2.05
N THR A 452 -27.20 0.32 -1.47
CA THR A 452 -27.95 -0.64 -0.65
C THR A 452 -28.86 -1.52 -1.50
N ASP A 453 -29.07 -2.75 -1.03
CA ASP A 453 -29.95 -3.71 -1.66
C ASP A 453 -29.61 -4.08 -3.13
N ILE A 454 -28.34 -3.88 -3.53
CA ILE A 454 -27.86 -4.19 -4.87
C ILE A 454 -26.91 -5.38 -4.85
N VAL A 455 -27.23 -6.39 -5.64
CA VAL A 455 -26.35 -7.50 -5.96
C VAL A 455 -25.91 -7.41 -7.41
N VAL A 456 -24.62 -7.58 -7.63
CA VAL A 456 -24.02 -7.57 -8.96
C VAL A 456 -23.57 -8.98 -9.31
N VAL A 457 -24.13 -9.53 -10.36
CA VAL A 457 -23.73 -10.82 -10.93
C VAL A 457 -22.72 -10.56 -12.04
N GLN A 458 -21.61 -11.28 -12.04
CA GLN A 458 -20.66 -11.26 -13.14
C GLN A 458 -21.24 -12.05 -14.30
N ALA A 459 -21.71 -11.32 -15.29
CA ALA A 459 -22.28 -11.86 -16.52
C ALA A 459 -21.24 -11.92 -17.66
N ASP A 460 -19.98 -11.65 -17.36
CA ASP A 460 -18.85 -11.73 -18.30
C ASP A 460 -18.68 -13.17 -18.80
N MET A 461 -19.49 -13.51 -19.78
CA MET A 461 -19.61 -14.84 -20.31
C MET A 461 -18.90 -14.90 -21.65
N GLN A 462 -17.79 -15.62 -21.70
CA GLN A 462 -17.19 -16.02 -22.96
C GLN A 462 -18.08 -17.15 -23.56
N TYR A 463 -18.97 -16.79 -24.46
CA TYR A 463 -19.83 -17.73 -25.14
C TYR A 463 -19.15 -18.21 -26.43
N LYS A 464 -19.40 -19.47 -26.79
CA LYS A 464 -19.04 -19.99 -28.11
C LYS A 464 -19.81 -19.28 -29.25
N ASN A 465 -21.00 -18.80 -28.93
CA ASN A 465 -21.87 -18.08 -29.85
C ASN A 465 -22.63 -17.02 -29.04
N GLU A 466 -22.26 -15.76 -29.22
CA GLU A 466 -22.86 -14.62 -28.51
C GLU A 466 -24.37 -14.49 -28.80
N GLU A 467 -24.80 -14.66 -30.04
CA GLU A 467 -26.19 -14.53 -30.44
C GLU A 467 -27.08 -15.57 -29.77
N THR A 468 -26.60 -16.83 -29.69
CA THR A 468 -27.32 -17.91 -28.98
C THR A 468 -27.37 -17.64 -27.48
N ALA A 469 -26.30 -17.18 -26.90
CA ALA A 469 -26.24 -16.83 -25.47
C ALA A 469 -27.23 -15.71 -25.14
N MET A 470 -27.32 -14.70 -26.00
CA MET A 470 -28.23 -13.57 -25.87
C MET A 470 -29.68 -14.02 -25.88
N SER A 471 -30.02 -14.87 -26.83
CA SER A 471 -31.40 -15.41 -26.91
C SER A 471 -31.80 -16.17 -25.65
N GLN A 472 -30.85 -16.79 -24.94
CA GLN A 472 -31.07 -17.50 -23.68
C GLN A 472 -31.06 -16.60 -22.46
N PHE A 473 -30.31 -15.46 -22.51
CA PHE A 473 -30.18 -14.54 -21.39
C PHE A 473 -31.40 -13.58 -21.28
N LYS A 474 -31.97 -13.16 -22.40
CA LYS A 474 -33.13 -12.26 -22.43
C LYS A 474 -34.33 -12.77 -21.62
N PRO A 475 -34.77 -14.04 -21.74
CA PRO A 475 -35.84 -14.57 -20.90
C PRO A 475 -35.56 -14.51 -19.41
N ILE A 476 -34.29 -14.63 -19.02
CA ILE A 476 -33.86 -14.51 -17.62
C ILE A 476 -34.01 -13.07 -17.13
N LEU A 477 -33.62 -12.09 -17.96
CA LEU A 477 -33.82 -10.67 -17.65
C LEU A 477 -35.31 -10.33 -17.53
N ASP A 478 -36.13 -10.81 -18.46
CA ASP A 478 -37.58 -10.59 -18.45
C ASP A 478 -38.24 -11.17 -17.21
N GLU A 479 -37.80 -12.35 -16.77
CA GLU A 479 -38.28 -12.96 -15.53
C GLU A 479 -37.86 -12.16 -14.29
N LEU A 480 -36.60 -11.75 -14.21
CA LEU A 480 -36.11 -10.91 -13.10
C LEU A 480 -36.88 -9.59 -13.01
N ASN A 481 -37.17 -8.97 -14.16
CA ASN A 481 -37.97 -7.72 -14.19
C ASN A 481 -39.44 -7.93 -13.75
N ARG A 482 -39.97 -9.16 -13.79
CA ARG A 482 -41.32 -9.51 -13.33
C ARG A 482 -41.37 -10.03 -11.89
N ASP A 483 -40.21 -10.33 -11.29
CA ASP A 483 -40.15 -10.84 -9.93
C ASP A 483 -40.45 -9.72 -8.93
N SER A 484 -41.50 -9.87 -8.14
CA SER A 484 -41.96 -8.87 -7.18
C SER A 484 -40.92 -8.54 -6.07
N ARG A 485 -39.92 -9.39 -5.89
CA ARG A 485 -38.81 -9.20 -4.96
C ARG A 485 -37.74 -8.28 -5.53
N VAL A 486 -37.69 -8.16 -6.86
CA VAL A 486 -36.73 -7.32 -7.60
C VAL A 486 -37.37 -5.97 -7.89
N LYS A 487 -36.67 -4.90 -7.61
CA LYS A 487 -37.11 -3.52 -7.87
C LYS A 487 -36.75 -3.10 -9.29
N THR A 488 -35.50 -3.26 -9.68
CA THR A 488 -34.96 -2.94 -11.00
C THR A 488 -33.80 -3.84 -11.35
N VAL A 489 -33.56 -3.99 -12.66
CA VAL A 489 -32.42 -4.75 -13.20
C VAL A 489 -31.77 -3.93 -14.31
N SER A 490 -30.44 -3.91 -14.36
CA SER A 490 -29.70 -3.30 -15.45
C SER A 490 -28.47 -4.12 -15.81
N THR A 491 -28.12 -4.12 -17.07
CA THR A 491 -26.84 -4.64 -17.55
C THR A 491 -25.84 -3.51 -17.77
N SER A 492 -24.55 -3.76 -17.59
CA SER A 492 -23.52 -2.74 -17.82
C SER A 492 -22.15 -3.33 -18.00
N GLY A 493 -21.28 -2.66 -18.76
CA GLY A 493 -19.86 -3.00 -18.86
C GLY A 493 -19.10 -2.71 -17.58
N VAL A 494 -19.63 -1.81 -16.73
CA VAL A 494 -19.04 -1.39 -15.46
C VAL A 494 -20.10 -1.18 -14.39
N VAL A 495 -19.68 -1.20 -13.15
CA VAL A 495 -20.51 -0.79 -12.00
C VAL A 495 -19.80 0.32 -11.26
N PRO A 496 -20.53 1.21 -10.55
CA PRO A 496 -19.89 2.20 -9.69
C PRO A 496 -18.85 1.52 -8.81
N THR A 497 -17.65 2.13 -8.71
CA THR A 497 -16.44 1.63 -8.03
C THR A 497 -15.55 0.66 -8.82
N LYS A 498 -16.07 0.00 -9.85
CA LYS A 498 -15.30 -0.81 -10.81
C LYS A 498 -15.38 -0.20 -12.21
N TYR A 499 -15.18 1.07 -12.28
CA TYR A 499 -15.20 1.77 -13.57
C TYR A 499 -13.87 1.60 -14.28
N TRP A 500 -13.91 0.82 -15.33
CA TRP A 500 -12.88 0.77 -16.35
C TRP A 500 -13.43 1.49 -17.57
N CYS A 501 -12.92 2.66 -17.90
CA CYS A 501 -13.40 3.48 -18.99
C CYS A 501 -12.28 3.80 -19.96
N ASN A 502 -12.63 3.81 -21.23
CA ASN A 502 -11.80 4.42 -22.25
C ASN A 502 -11.99 5.94 -22.26
N TYR A 503 -11.00 6.64 -22.78
CA TYR A 503 -11.09 8.06 -23.04
C TYR A 503 -11.27 8.30 -24.53
N SER A 504 -12.14 9.23 -24.88
CA SER A 504 -12.27 9.72 -26.24
C SER A 504 -12.53 11.23 -26.26
N MET A 505 -12.15 11.87 -27.36
CA MET A 505 -12.42 13.28 -27.59
C MET A 505 -13.77 13.41 -28.28
N TYR A 506 -14.65 14.15 -27.66
CA TYR A 506 -15.98 14.46 -28.22
C TYR A 506 -16.11 15.96 -28.48
N LEU A 507 -16.84 16.29 -29.53
CA LEU A 507 -17.11 17.67 -29.96
C LEU A 507 -18.61 17.84 -30.04
N PRO A 508 -19.16 19.00 -29.58
CA PRO A 508 -20.51 19.39 -29.94
C PRO A 508 -20.63 19.48 -31.48
N ASP A 509 -21.75 19.03 -32.02
CA ASP A 509 -22.00 19.10 -33.45
C ASP A 509 -21.97 20.56 -33.92
N GLY A 510 -21.26 20.81 -35.02
CA GLY A 510 -21.05 22.15 -35.56
C GLY A 510 -19.97 23.00 -34.85
N THR A 511 -19.17 22.43 -33.96
CA THR A 511 -18.06 23.12 -33.28
C THR A 511 -16.76 22.31 -33.33
N ASP A 512 -15.62 23.00 -33.12
CA ASP A 512 -14.30 22.37 -33.02
C ASP A 512 -13.79 22.31 -31.54
N LYS A 513 -14.67 22.64 -30.60
CA LYS A 513 -14.32 22.56 -29.18
C LYS A 513 -14.29 21.11 -28.73
N GLU A 514 -13.09 20.55 -28.57
CA GLU A 514 -12.87 19.24 -28.08
C GLU A 514 -13.01 19.17 -26.55
N VAL A 515 -13.75 18.19 -26.07
CA VAL A 515 -13.83 17.85 -24.66
C VAL A 515 -13.52 16.37 -24.51
N ARG A 516 -12.64 16.05 -23.57
CA ARG A 516 -12.28 14.66 -23.24
C ARG A 516 -13.34 14.07 -22.33
N PHE A 517 -13.84 12.92 -22.70
CA PHE A 517 -14.81 12.15 -21.92
C PHE A 517 -14.24 10.79 -21.54
N LYS A 518 -14.56 10.35 -20.36
CA LYS A 518 -14.63 8.93 -20.05
C LYS A 518 -15.93 8.39 -20.62
N HIS A 519 -15.87 7.23 -21.22
CA HIS A 519 -17.07 6.65 -21.82
C HIS A 519 -17.19 5.14 -21.55
N VAL A 520 -18.42 4.66 -21.40
CA VAL A 520 -18.75 3.28 -21.10
C VAL A 520 -20.13 2.92 -21.58
N GLY A 521 -20.32 1.66 -21.93
CA GLY A 521 -21.60 1.13 -22.31
C GLY A 521 -22.45 0.69 -21.11
N THR A 522 -23.74 1.03 -21.16
CA THR A 522 -24.73 0.63 -20.16
C THR A 522 -26.03 0.20 -20.83
N GLY A 523 -26.76 -0.68 -20.18
CA GLY A 523 -28.11 -1.08 -20.60
C GLY A 523 -29.18 -0.12 -20.08
N ALA A 524 -30.44 -0.51 -20.29
CA ALA A 524 -31.60 0.20 -19.80
C ALA A 524 -31.61 0.27 -18.26
N LYS A 525 -32.25 1.32 -17.71
CA LYS A 525 -32.49 1.54 -16.29
C LYS A 525 -31.21 1.56 -15.42
N TYR A 526 -30.06 1.93 -15.99
CA TYR A 526 -28.82 1.97 -15.24
C TYR A 526 -28.87 3.02 -14.11
N ALA A 527 -29.26 4.25 -14.42
CA ALA A 527 -29.36 5.30 -13.43
C ALA A 527 -30.45 4.96 -12.38
N GLU A 528 -31.58 4.41 -12.78
CA GLU A 528 -32.64 3.95 -11.88
C GLU A 528 -32.15 2.86 -10.93
N THR A 529 -31.44 1.86 -11.44
CA THR A 529 -30.94 0.72 -10.64
C THR A 529 -29.96 1.17 -9.54
N PHE A 530 -29.07 2.10 -9.86
CA PHE A 530 -28.14 2.64 -8.90
C PHE A 530 -28.64 3.90 -8.17
N GLY A 531 -29.90 4.31 -8.40
CA GLY A 531 -30.46 5.50 -7.76
C GLY A 531 -29.73 6.80 -8.12
N ILE A 532 -29.07 6.85 -9.27
CA ILE A 532 -28.39 8.03 -9.77
C ILE A 532 -29.44 9.05 -10.22
N LYS A 533 -29.39 10.27 -9.70
CA LYS A 533 -30.41 11.30 -9.98
C LYS A 533 -30.26 11.82 -11.41
N MET A 534 -31.35 11.75 -12.18
CA MET A 534 -31.45 12.47 -13.46
C MET A 534 -31.73 13.95 -13.22
N LEU A 535 -30.98 14.82 -13.91
CA LEU A 535 -31.16 16.29 -13.90
C LEU A 535 -32.02 16.75 -15.08
N GLU A 536 -31.81 16.15 -16.26
CA GLU A 536 -32.58 16.46 -17.48
C GLU A 536 -32.85 15.16 -18.24
N GLY A 537 -33.95 15.15 -18.98
CA GLY A 537 -34.29 14.06 -19.87
C GLY A 537 -34.63 12.75 -19.13
N ARG A 538 -34.16 11.64 -19.66
CA ARG A 538 -34.49 10.28 -19.19
C ARG A 538 -33.28 9.36 -19.16
N ASP A 539 -33.42 8.29 -18.41
CA ASP A 539 -32.51 7.12 -18.46
C ASP A 539 -32.79 6.30 -19.75
N PHE A 540 -31.91 5.36 -20.06
CA PHE A 540 -32.14 4.44 -21.19
C PHE A 540 -33.32 3.51 -20.94
N SER A 541 -34.00 3.19 -22.05
CA SER A 541 -35.16 2.32 -22.08
C SER A 541 -35.10 1.42 -23.30
N ASP A 542 -35.26 0.12 -23.10
CA ASP A 542 -35.28 -0.87 -24.18
C ASP A 542 -36.40 -0.61 -25.21
N GLU A 543 -37.47 0.04 -24.78
CA GLU A 543 -38.58 0.40 -25.68
C GLU A 543 -38.28 1.63 -26.53
N LEU A 544 -37.74 2.70 -25.92
CA LEU A 544 -37.52 3.99 -26.57
C LEU A 544 -36.21 4.05 -27.35
N ASP A 545 -35.22 3.25 -26.95
CA ASP A 545 -33.88 3.26 -27.53
C ASP A 545 -33.62 2.03 -28.44
N ARG A 546 -34.68 1.22 -28.73
CA ARG A 546 -34.60 0.10 -29.64
C ARG A 546 -34.07 0.54 -31.01
N GLY A 547 -33.05 -0.13 -31.51
CA GLY A 547 -32.39 0.21 -32.76
C GLY A 547 -31.47 1.44 -32.71
N GLN A 548 -31.31 2.04 -31.58
CA GLN A 548 -30.41 3.21 -31.35
C GLN A 548 -29.16 2.83 -30.54
N ALA A 549 -28.78 1.55 -30.54
CA ALA A 549 -27.56 1.10 -29.91
C ALA A 549 -26.36 1.95 -30.39
N TYR A 550 -25.53 2.37 -29.43
CA TYR A 550 -24.37 3.25 -29.64
C TYR A 550 -24.67 4.66 -30.22
N LYS A 551 -25.93 5.08 -30.36
CA LYS A 551 -26.31 6.40 -30.88
C LYS A 551 -26.90 7.31 -29.80
N HIS A 552 -27.62 6.76 -28.84
CA HIS A 552 -28.14 7.50 -27.71
C HIS A 552 -27.17 7.48 -26.54
N VAL A 553 -26.98 8.66 -25.91
CA VAL A 553 -26.05 8.84 -24.81
C VAL A 553 -26.68 9.58 -23.64
N VAL A 554 -26.23 9.21 -22.44
CA VAL A 554 -26.48 9.95 -21.20
C VAL A 554 -25.15 10.50 -20.73
N ILE A 555 -25.12 11.78 -20.37
CA ILE A 555 -23.90 12.45 -19.88
C ILE A 555 -24.09 12.88 -18.42
N ASN A 556 -22.98 13.10 -17.69
CA ASN A 556 -23.06 13.65 -16.35
C ASN A 556 -23.03 15.19 -16.34
N GLU A 557 -23.33 15.78 -15.21
CA GLU A 557 -23.33 17.22 -14.98
C GLU A 557 -21.97 17.87 -15.29
N SER A 558 -20.86 17.22 -14.94
CA SER A 558 -19.50 17.66 -15.26
C SER A 558 -19.26 17.75 -16.76
N ALA A 559 -19.79 16.83 -17.55
CA ALA A 559 -19.73 16.87 -19.00
C ALA A 559 -20.53 18.06 -19.56
N MET A 560 -21.73 18.29 -19.05
CA MET A 560 -22.56 19.43 -19.45
C MET A 560 -21.85 20.77 -19.17
N ARG A 561 -21.20 20.88 -17.99
CA ARG A 561 -20.40 22.06 -17.64
C ARG A 561 -19.17 22.25 -18.53
N ALA A 562 -18.43 21.16 -18.82
CA ALA A 562 -17.24 21.20 -19.69
C ALA A 562 -17.58 21.66 -21.13
N LEU A 563 -18.73 21.23 -21.63
CA LEU A 563 -19.27 21.63 -22.93
C LEU A 563 -19.79 23.08 -22.92
N GLY A 564 -20.00 23.68 -21.74
CA GLY A 564 -20.61 25.00 -21.58
C GLY A 564 -22.12 25.06 -21.91
N TRP A 565 -22.79 23.90 -21.73
CA TRP A 565 -24.22 23.80 -22.04
C TRP A 565 -25.07 24.14 -20.81
N LYS A 566 -26.17 24.87 -21.02
CA LYS A 566 -27.20 25.09 -19.98
C LYS A 566 -28.27 24.00 -19.99
N THR A 567 -28.53 23.38 -21.13
CA THR A 567 -29.40 22.25 -21.37
C THR A 567 -28.70 21.32 -22.35
N ALA A 568 -28.83 20.01 -22.19
CA ALA A 568 -28.11 19.07 -23.04
C ALA A 568 -29.01 18.12 -23.83
N VAL A 569 -30.23 17.87 -23.38
CA VAL A 569 -31.13 16.90 -24.02
C VAL A 569 -31.43 17.32 -25.47
N GLY A 570 -31.31 16.38 -26.39
CA GLY A 570 -31.50 16.59 -27.83
C GLY A 570 -30.28 17.15 -28.56
N LYS A 571 -29.22 17.58 -27.83
CA LYS A 571 -27.98 18.02 -28.47
C LYS A 571 -27.17 16.83 -28.95
N ARG A 572 -26.30 17.12 -29.92
CA ARG A 572 -25.51 16.10 -30.60
C ARG A 572 -24.03 16.26 -30.29
N LEU A 573 -23.35 15.12 -30.15
CA LEU A 573 -21.91 15.01 -30.01
C LEU A 573 -21.35 14.18 -31.18
N ARG A 574 -20.14 14.51 -31.61
CA ARG A 574 -19.34 13.73 -32.55
C ARG A 574 -18.09 13.27 -31.86
N GLN A 575 -17.63 12.11 -32.17
CA GLN A 575 -16.29 11.68 -31.76
C GLN A 575 -15.29 12.09 -32.87
N LYS A 576 -14.13 12.59 -32.50
CA LYS A 576 -13.14 13.08 -33.47
C LYS A 576 -12.70 11.98 -34.47
N THR A 577 -12.59 10.75 -33.98
CA THR A 577 -12.07 9.60 -34.75
C THR A 577 -13.15 8.75 -35.41
N ASN A 578 -14.43 9.05 -35.16
CA ASN A 578 -15.58 8.29 -35.68
C ASN A 578 -16.62 9.26 -36.23
N PRO A 579 -17.13 9.07 -37.45
CA PRO A 579 -18.16 9.89 -38.05
C PRO A 579 -19.53 9.80 -37.36
N ASP A 580 -19.71 8.89 -36.43
CA ASP A 580 -20.98 8.68 -35.74
C ASP A 580 -21.39 9.90 -34.93
N VAL A 581 -22.71 10.17 -34.97
CA VAL A 581 -23.33 11.25 -34.21
C VAL A 581 -24.10 10.67 -33.05
N TYR A 582 -23.82 11.16 -31.86
CA TYR A 582 -24.43 10.74 -30.60
C TYR A 582 -25.46 11.77 -30.16
N THR A 583 -26.65 11.35 -29.83
CA THR A 583 -27.73 12.25 -29.34
C THR A 583 -27.87 12.09 -27.81
N VAL A 584 -27.78 13.21 -27.09
CA VAL A 584 -27.96 13.23 -25.64
C VAL A 584 -29.44 13.06 -25.31
N VAL A 585 -29.80 11.98 -24.59
CA VAL A 585 -31.18 11.69 -24.17
C VAL A 585 -31.42 12.01 -22.70
N GLY A 586 -30.35 12.15 -21.91
CA GLY A 586 -30.44 12.48 -20.50
C GLY A 586 -29.15 13.02 -19.91
N VAL A 587 -29.28 13.69 -18.76
CA VAL A 587 -28.17 14.17 -17.96
C VAL A 587 -28.34 13.70 -16.53
N THR A 588 -27.30 13.01 -16.01
CA THR A 588 -27.26 12.61 -14.61
C THR A 588 -26.62 13.68 -13.75
N LYS A 589 -26.96 13.74 -12.46
CA LYS A 589 -26.13 14.41 -11.48
C LYS A 589 -24.76 13.73 -11.43
N ASP A 590 -23.72 14.48 -11.06
CA ASP A 590 -22.40 13.90 -10.80
C ASP A 590 -22.48 12.86 -9.69
N PHE A 591 -21.80 11.74 -9.88
CA PHE A 591 -21.67 10.66 -8.89
C PHE A 591 -20.25 10.09 -8.92
N HIS A 592 -19.81 9.53 -7.80
CA HIS A 592 -18.47 8.97 -7.67
C HIS A 592 -18.38 7.58 -8.29
N TYR A 593 -18.15 7.53 -9.58
CA TYR A 593 -17.97 6.27 -10.30
C TYR A 593 -16.59 5.64 -10.09
N GLN A 594 -15.62 6.43 -9.61
CA GLN A 594 -14.26 6.02 -9.23
C GLN A 594 -13.98 6.30 -7.75
N ASP A 595 -12.73 6.06 -7.31
CA ASP A 595 -12.28 6.37 -5.96
C ASP A 595 -12.40 7.87 -5.65
N LEU A 596 -12.71 8.22 -4.42
CA LEU A 596 -12.76 9.60 -3.88
C LEU A 596 -11.38 10.32 -3.92
N LYS A 597 -10.33 9.65 -4.35
CA LYS A 597 -9.05 10.29 -4.67
C LYS A 597 -9.09 11.10 -5.96
N GLU A 598 -9.99 10.74 -6.87
CA GLU A 598 -10.06 11.31 -8.20
C GLU A 598 -11.25 12.28 -8.31
N LYS A 599 -11.05 13.31 -9.13
CA LYS A 599 -12.11 14.25 -9.49
C LYS A 599 -13.13 13.59 -10.40
N ILE A 600 -14.39 13.95 -10.27
CA ILE A 600 -15.44 13.53 -11.22
C ILE A 600 -15.20 14.24 -12.55
N GLU A 601 -14.83 13.47 -13.56
CA GLU A 601 -14.57 13.97 -14.92
C GLU A 601 -15.83 13.89 -15.79
N PRO A 602 -15.83 14.53 -16.98
CA PRO A 602 -16.87 14.36 -17.98
C PRO A 602 -17.05 12.87 -18.33
N LEU A 603 -18.26 12.36 -18.10
CA LEU A 603 -18.65 10.97 -18.31
C LEU A 603 -19.76 10.87 -19.32
N LEU A 604 -19.67 9.88 -20.19
CA LEU A 604 -20.67 9.56 -21.21
C LEU A 604 -20.99 8.07 -21.12
N HIS A 605 -22.26 7.75 -20.94
CA HIS A 605 -22.79 6.41 -21.12
C HIS A 605 -23.43 6.32 -22.50
N TRP A 606 -23.11 5.28 -23.25
CA TRP A 606 -23.87 4.96 -24.46
C TRP A 606 -24.78 3.77 -24.18
N TYR A 607 -25.92 3.75 -24.88
CA TYR A 607 -26.83 2.61 -24.84
C TYR A 607 -26.26 1.46 -25.67
N GLU A 608 -25.99 0.32 -25.06
CA GLU A 608 -25.44 -0.87 -25.76
C GLU A 608 -26.53 -1.75 -26.39
N GLY A 609 -27.79 -1.41 -26.19
CA GLY A 609 -28.94 -2.20 -26.68
C GLY A 609 -29.33 -3.34 -25.77
N GLU A 610 -30.43 -4.01 -26.12
CA GLU A 610 -30.92 -5.22 -25.42
C GLU A 610 -29.87 -6.33 -25.46
N ALA A 611 -28.95 -6.24 -26.39
CA ALA A 611 -27.93 -7.22 -26.69
C ALA A 611 -26.63 -7.03 -25.96
N GLY A 612 -26.44 -5.93 -25.18
CA GLY A 612 -25.24 -5.70 -24.41
C GLY A 612 -25.08 -6.76 -23.32
N LEU A 613 -24.44 -7.89 -23.67
CA LEU A 613 -23.90 -8.84 -22.69
C LEU A 613 -22.70 -8.17 -22.02
N ASN A 614 -23.05 -7.21 -21.22
CA ASN A 614 -22.11 -6.48 -20.43
C ASN A 614 -21.54 -7.37 -19.33
N SER A 615 -20.41 -7.01 -18.85
CA SER A 615 -19.66 -7.77 -17.83
C SER A 615 -20.47 -7.97 -16.55
N TYR A 616 -21.51 -7.16 -16.32
CA TYR A 616 -22.27 -7.14 -15.07
C TYR A 616 -23.78 -7.08 -15.30
N LEU A 617 -24.49 -7.85 -14.46
CA LEU A 617 -25.92 -7.78 -14.27
C LEU A 617 -26.19 -7.27 -12.86
N SER A 618 -26.69 -6.05 -12.74
CA SER A 618 -27.00 -5.41 -11.47
C SER A 618 -28.48 -5.57 -11.13
N ILE A 619 -28.77 -6.12 -9.97
CA ILE A 619 -30.12 -6.43 -9.50
C ILE A 619 -30.35 -5.64 -8.22
N LYS A 620 -31.31 -4.72 -8.24
CA LYS A 620 -31.76 -4.02 -7.03
C LYS A 620 -32.97 -4.72 -6.45
N PHE A 621 -32.89 -5.10 -5.21
CA PHE A 621 -33.94 -5.77 -4.46
C PHE A 621 -34.81 -4.78 -3.69
N ASN A 622 -36.06 -5.15 -3.43
CA ASN A 622 -36.92 -4.42 -2.48
C ASN A 622 -36.42 -4.64 -1.03
N ASN A 623 -35.79 -5.81 -0.78
CA ASN A 623 -35.14 -6.15 0.47
C ASN A 623 -34.04 -7.19 0.18
N ILE A 624 -32.81 -6.91 0.62
CA ILE A 624 -31.64 -7.76 0.36
C ILE A 624 -31.77 -9.17 0.94
N SER A 625 -32.58 -9.36 2.00
CA SER A 625 -32.81 -10.68 2.57
C SER A 625 -33.42 -11.68 1.58
N GLN A 626 -34.09 -11.20 0.55
CA GLN A 626 -34.74 -11.99 -0.50
C GLN A 626 -33.77 -12.36 -1.63
N ALA A 627 -32.58 -11.78 -1.65
CA ALA A 627 -31.61 -12.01 -2.72
C ALA A 627 -31.16 -13.47 -2.84
N LYS A 628 -31.03 -14.19 -1.71
CA LYS A 628 -30.51 -15.55 -1.69
C LYS A 628 -31.33 -16.50 -2.57
N ASP A 629 -32.66 -16.45 -2.49
CA ASP A 629 -33.54 -17.36 -3.24
C ASP A 629 -33.56 -17.00 -4.72
N VAL A 630 -33.58 -15.70 -5.04
CA VAL A 630 -33.53 -15.23 -6.43
C VAL A 630 -32.22 -15.62 -7.10
N LEU A 631 -31.07 -15.42 -6.37
CA LEU A 631 -29.77 -15.80 -6.88
C LEU A 631 -29.58 -17.29 -7.07
N ALA A 632 -30.13 -18.13 -6.19
CA ALA A 632 -30.12 -19.60 -6.38
C ALA A 632 -30.89 -20.02 -7.62
N GLY A 633 -32.07 -19.41 -7.85
CA GLY A 633 -32.85 -19.62 -9.09
C GLY A 633 -32.09 -19.14 -10.33
N LEU A 634 -31.46 -17.97 -10.25
CA LEU A 634 -30.66 -17.40 -11.32
C LEU A 634 -29.45 -18.28 -11.66
N GLU A 635 -28.71 -18.73 -10.64
CA GLU A 635 -27.58 -19.65 -10.81
C GLU A 635 -27.98 -20.92 -11.56
N SER A 636 -29.10 -21.52 -11.16
CA SER A 636 -29.64 -22.75 -11.82
C SER A 636 -29.95 -22.52 -13.30
N LYS A 637 -30.42 -21.33 -13.67
CA LYS A 637 -30.74 -20.96 -15.06
C LYS A 637 -29.46 -20.60 -15.84
N MET A 638 -28.59 -19.82 -15.25
CA MET A 638 -27.34 -19.44 -15.89
C MET A 638 -26.42 -20.64 -16.17
N LYS A 639 -26.45 -21.67 -15.32
CA LYS A 639 -25.73 -22.94 -15.57
C LYS A 639 -26.21 -23.69 -16.81
N LYS A 640 -27.46 -23.44 -17.30
CA LYS A 640 -27.98 -24.03 -18.53
C LYS A 640 -27.48 -23.31 -19.79
N ILE A 641 -27.05 -22.08 -19.65
CA ILE A 641 -26.41 -21.33 -20.73
C ILE A 641 -24.99 -21.88 -20.85
N PRO A 642 -24.50 -22.28 -22.03
CA PRO A 642 -23.16 -22.79 -22.20
C PRO A 642 -22.11 -21.72 -21.92
N SER A 643 -21.85 -21.50 -20.64
CA SER A 643 -20.82 -20.62 -20.14
C SER A 643 -19.84 -21.41 -19.28
N LYS A 644 -18.58 -21.12 -19.37
CA LYS A 644 -17.52 -21.79 -18.64
C LYS A 644 -17.14 -21.10 -17.35
N LYS A 645 -17.61 -19.87 -17.16
CA LYS A 645 -17.33 -19.14 -15.94
C LYS A 645 -18.30 -19.59 -14.85
N PRO A 646 -17.80 -19.84 -13.63
CA PRO A 646 -18.67 -20.12 -12.51
C PRO A 646 -19.57 -18.91 -12.25
N PHE A 647 -20.79 -19.17 -11.81
CA PHE A 647 -21.68 -18.12 -11.33
C PHE A 647 -21.04 -17.39 -10.16
N LYS A 648 -20.71 -16.12 -10.36
CA LYS A 648 -20.11 -15.25 -9.33
C LYS A 648 -20.98 -14.02 -9.15
N PHE A 649 -21.19 -13.65 -7.92
CA PHE A 649 -21.86 -12.40 -7.56
C PHE A 649 -21.17 -11.75 -6.37
N PHE A 650 -21.45 -10.48 -6.16
CA PHE A 650 -21.03 -9.73 -4.99
C PHE A 650 -22.11 -8.71 -4.60
N TYR A 651 -22.13 -8.36 -3.33
CA TYR A 651 -22.91 -7.23 -2.84
C TYR A 651 -22.17 -5.96 -3.14
N LEU A 652 -22.84 -4.94 -3.66
CA LEU A 652 -22.21 -3.67 -4.03
C LEU A 652 -21.57 -2.98 -2.82
N THR A 653 -22.23 -3.04 -1.67
CA THR A 653 -21.72 -2.54 -0.38
C THR A 653 -20.39 -3.19 0.02
N ASP A 654 -20.25 -4.50 -0.18
CA ASP A 654 -19.04 -5.23 0.14
C ASP A 654 -17.89 -4.84 -0.80
N GLU A 655 -18.20 -4.63 -2.06
CA GLU A 655 -17.21 -4.24 -3.06
C GLU A 655 -16.68 -2.83 -2.82
N ILE A 656 -17.56 -1.89 -2.48
CA ILE A 656 -17.17 -0.54 -2.07
C ILE A 656 -16.28 -0.60 -0.82
N SER A 657 -16.66 -1.42 0.15
CA SER A 657 -15.84 -1.63 1.34
C SER A 657 -14.46 -2.21 1.01
N ARG A 658 -14.38 -3.14 0.05
CA ARG A 658 -13.13 -3.75 -0.42
C ARG A 658 -12.18 -2.74 -1.07
N GLN A 659 -12.72 -1.74 -1.77
CA GLN A 659 -11.91 -0.70 -2.40
C GLN A 659 -11.01 0.03 -1.39
N TYR A 660 -11.49 0.21 -0.15
CA TYR A 660 -10.73 0.88 0.92
C TYR A 660 -9.94 -0.07 1.83
N ASN A 661 -10.01 -1.39 1.62
CA ASN A 661 -9.33 -2.37 2.48
C ASN A 661 -7.80 -2.19 2.50
N HIS A 662 -7.20 -1.73 1.40
CA HIS A 662 -5.76 -1.46 1.38
C HIS A 662 -5.38 -0.27 2.27
N LEU A 663 -6.24 0.75 2.37
CA LEU A 663 -6.06 1.88 3.29
C LEU A 663 -6.23 1.46 4.75
N ASP A 664 -7.17 0.56 5.02
CA ASP A 664 -7.34 -0.06 6.34
C ASP A 664 -6.09 -0.80 6.79
N GLY A 665 -5.45 -1.53 5.90
CA GLY A 665 -4.19 -2.20 6.19
C GLY A 665 -3.10 -1.21 6.62
N ILE A 666 -2.98 -0.10 5.89
CA ILE A 666 -2.04 0.99 6.22
C ILE A 666 -2.39 1.60 7.58
N TRP A 667 -3.67 1.90 7.83
CA TRP A 667 -4.11 2.46 9.10
C TRP A 667 -3.85 1.52 10.28
N LYS A 668 -4.20 0.24 10.17
CA LYS A 668 -3.96 -0.76 11.23
C LYS A 668 -2.48 -0.88 11.57
N MET A 669 -1.62 -0.88 10.56
CA MET A 669 -0.18 -0.90 10.73
C MET A 669 0.33 0.38 11.40
N LEU A 670 -0.12 1.55 10.95
CA LEU A 670 0.24 2.84 11.54
C LEU A 670 -0.23 2.94 13.00
N ASN A 671 -1.45 2.48 13.29
CA ASN A 671 -2.00 2.44 14.64
C ASN A 671 -1.20 1.51 15.57
N PHE A 672 -0.80 0.33 15.08
CA PHE A 672 0.06 -0.59 15.83
C PHE A 672 1.40 0.06 16.17
N VAL A 673 2.07 0.64 15.18
CA VAL A 673 3.36 1.33 15.36
C VAL A 673 3.22 2.52 16.31
N THR A 674 2.17 3.31 16.17
CA THR A 674 1.87 4.47 17.02
C THR A 674 1.66 4.04 18.46
N THR A 675 0.82 3.03 18.69
CA THR A 675 0.56 2.49 20.03
C THR A 675 1.85 1.99 20.68
N LEU A 676 2.66 1.24 19.94
CA LEU A 676 3.95 0.76 20.40
C LEU A 676 4.90 1.92 20.77
N THR A 677 4.97 2.94 19.92
CA THR A 677 5.81 4.13 20.15
C THR A 677 5.41 4.87 21.41
N VAL A 678 4.09 5.03 21.66
CA VAL A 678 3.58 5.65 22.88
C VAL A 678 3.95 4.82 24.12
N ILE A 679 3.78 3.50 24.04
CA ILE A 679 4.17 2.59 25.15
C ILE A 679 5.66 2.72 25.46
N ILE A 680 6.52 2.72 24.44
CA ILE A 680 7.98 2.86 24.61
C ILE A 680 8.31 4.23 25.20
N ALA A 681 7.67 5.31 24.76
CA ALA A 681 7.88 6.65 25.28
C ALA A 681 7.49 6.73 26.77
N MET A 682 6.34 6.16 27.15
CA MET A 682 5.92 6.11 28.55
C MET A 682 6.84 5.25 29.42
N ALA A 683 7.33 4.13 28.91
CA ALA A 683 8.31 3.29 29.59
C ALA A 683 9.64 4.03 29.83
N GLY A 684 10.07 4.87 28.88
CA GLY A 684 11.22 5.76 29.03
C GLY A 684 11.04 6.78 30.17
N ILE A 685 9.89 7.47 30.18
CA ILE A 685 9.55 8.40 31.28
C ILE A 685 9.53 7.67 32.62
N PHE A 686 8.86 6.53 32.70
CA PHE A 686 8.77 5.74 33.94
C PHE A 686 10.16 5.42 34.50
N GLY A 687 11.09 4.99 33.63
CA GLY A 687 12.48 4.72 34.03
C GLY A 687 13.19 5.95 34.57
N LEU A 688 13.01 7.09 33.91
CA LEU A 688 13.64 8.36 34.29
C LEU A 688 13.10 8.91 35.60
N ILE A 689 11.79 8.79 35.83
CA ILE A 689 11.16 9.24 37.09
C ILE A 689 11.57 8.35 38.25
N THR A 690 11.68 7.05 38.04
CA THR A 690 12.21 6.13 39.05
C THR A 690 13.60 6.53 39.49
N LEU A 691 14.46 6.93 38.57
CA LEU A 691 15.78 7.45 38.88
C LEU A 691 15.73 8.79 39.63
N ALA A 692 14.95 9.75 39.12
CA ALA A 692 14.79 11.07 39.73
C ALA A 692 14.27 10.95 41.18
N GLY A 693 13.31 10.03 41.40
CA GLY A 693 12.80 9.69 42.75
C GLY A 693 13.90 9.13 43.66
N ASN A 694 14.71 8.18 43.15
CA ASN A 694 15.80 7.60 43.91
C ASN A 694 16.89 8.64 44.26
N GLN A 695 17.19 9.56 43.36
CA GLN A 695 18.14 10.63 43.59
C GLN A 695 17.69 11.68 44.61
N ARG A 696 16.41 11.97 44.65
CA ARG A 696 15.78 12.96 45.58
C ARG A 696 15.20 12.33 46.83
N THR A 697 15.51 11.06 47.17
CA THR A 697 14.91 10.33 48.31
C THR A 697 15.15 11.04 49.61
N LYS A 698 16.36 11.58 49.85
CA LYS A 698 16.68 12.37 51.06
C LYS A 698 15.87 13.65 51.11
N GLU A 699 15.78 14.40 50.04
CA GLU A 699 14.95 15.63 49.91
C GLU A 699 13.49 15.37 50.18
N VAL A 700 12.96 14.31 49.57
CA VAL A 700 11.58 13.86 49.78
C VAL A 700 11.36 13.44 51.22
N GLY A 701 12.29 12.72 51.85
CA GLY A 701 12.25 12.35 53.27
C GLY A 701 12.23 13.57 54.20
N ILE A 702 13.09 14.55 53.99
CA ILE A 702 13.14 15.80 54.77
C ILE A 702 11.82 16.59 54.61
N ARG A 703 11.34 16.76 53.38
CA ARG A 703 10.07 17.48 53.13
C ARG A 703 8.88 16.79 53.76
N LYS A 704 8.86 15.43 53.75
CA LYS A 704 7.80 14.63 54.39
C LYS A 704 7.83 14.76 55.89
N THR A 705 8.99 14.79 56.54
CA THR A 705 9.11 15.02 57.96
C THR A 705 8.73 16.46 58.35
N LEU A 706 8.84 17.42 57.43
CA LEU A 706 8.38 18.82 57.59
C LEU A 706 6.90 19.01 57.23
N GLY A 707 6.14 17.92 57.00
CA GLY A 707 4.67 17.95 56.76
C GLY A 707 4.23 18.12 55.30
N ALA A 708 5.13 17.98 54.33
CA ALA A 708 4.71 18.05 52.92
C ALA A 708 3.75 16.93 52.55
N SER A 709 2.65 17.25 51.87
CA SER A 709 1.69 16.28 51.38
C SER A 709 2.27 15.44 50.21
N VAL A 710 1.76 14.21 50.04
CA VAL A 710 2.11 13.34 48.90
C VAL A 710 1.87 14.03 47.56
N ALA A 711 0.78 14.82 47.48
CA ALA A 711 0.45 15.57 46.26
C ALA A 711 1.48 16.66 45.95
N SER A 712 1.97 17.40 46.94
CA SER A 712 2.99 18.44 46.73
C SER A 712 4.32 17.88 46.25
N ILE A 713 4.70 16.70 46.77
CA ILE A 713 5.88 15.95 46.34
C ILE A 713 5.70 15.41 44.91
N ALA A 714 4.52 14.92 44.60
CA ALA A 714 4.19 14.43 43.27
C ALA A 714 4.28 15.55 42.20
N VAL A 715 3.70 16.71 42.48
CA VAL A 715 3.76 17.89 41.60
C VAL A 715 5.21 18.33 41.40
N LEU A 716 6.03 18.37 42.46
CA LEU A 716 7.43 18.74 42.37
C LEU A 716 8.23 17.82 41.42
N LEU A 717 8.03 16.50 41.52
CA LEU A 717 8.74 15.52 40.69
C LEU A 717 8.19 15.44 39.27
N SER A 718 6.92 15.82 39.06
CA SER A 718 6.26 15.78 37.75
C SER A 718 6.56 16.99 36.89
N ARG A 719 6.78 18.14 37.50
CA ARG A 719 6.87 19.46 36.85
C ARG A 719 7.83 19.46 35.66
N ASP A 720 9.03 18.92 35.84
CA ASP A 720 10.08 18.93 34.82
C ASP A 720 9.66 18.13 33.59
N PHE A 721 8.99 16.97 33.78
CA PHE A 721 8.53 16.13 32.67
C PHE A 721 7.32 16.72 31.93
N VAL A 722 6.37 17.32 32.66
CA VAL A 722 5.22 18.01 32.05
C VAL A 722 5.67 19.18 31.20
N ILE A 723 6.68 19.97 31.65
CA ILE A 723 7.25 21.07 30.86
C ILE A 723 7.85 20.52 29.55
N LEU A 724 8.59 19.40 29.59
CA LEU A 724 9.18 18.80 28.38
C LEU A 724 8.10 18.33 27.40
N VAL A 725 7.00 17.77 27.91
CA VAL A 725 5.85 17.36 27.06
C VAL A 725 5.16 18.57 26.45
N LEU A 726 4.97 19.67 27.22
CA LEU A 726 4.40 20.91 26.69
C LEU A 726 5.27 21.51 25.58
N ILE A 727 6.61 21.54 25.76
CA ILE A 727 7.54 21.97 24.71
C ILE A 727 7.39 21.09 23.48
N SER A 728 7.29 19.77 23.68
CA SER A 728 7.11 18.81 22.59
C SER A 728 5.80 19.02 21.82
N ILE A 729 4.71 19.38 22.51
CA ILE A 729 3.42 19.71 21.90
C ILE A 729 3.55 20.97 21.04
N ILE A 730 4.20 22.03 21.57
CA ILE A 730 4.40 23.29 20.84
C ILE A 730 5.17 23.07 19.54
N ILE A 731 6.15 22.18 19.54
CA ILE A 731 6.95 21.87 18.33
C ILE A 731 6.21 20.84 17.45
N GLY A 732 5.60 19.82 18.07
CA GLY A 732 5.02 18.69 17.37
C GLY A 732 3.74 19.03 16.60
N ILE A 733 2.91 19.97 17.13
CA ILE A 733 1.67 20.37 16.44
C ILE A 733 1.95 21.01 15.08
N PRO A 734 2.80 22.04 14.92
CA PRO A 734 3.09 22.61 13.61
C PRO A 734 3.69 21.62 12.62
N VAL A 735 4.58 20.75 13.07
CA VAL A 735 5.19 19.70 12.23
C VAL A 735 4.13 18.70 11.79
N GLY A 736 3.29 18.22 12.70
CA GLY A 736 2.19 17.30 12.42
C GLY A 736 1.16 17.93 11.46
N TYR A 737 0.82 19.19 11.67
CA TYR A 737 -0.11 19.94 10.81
C TYR A 737 0.41 20.03 9.37
N SER A 738 1.66 20.46 9.18
CA SER A 738 2.27 20.58 7.85
C SER A 738 2.29 19.24 7.11
N PHE A 739 2.66 18.17 7.83
CA PHE A 739 2.65 16.83 7.24
C PHE A 739 1.23 16.38 6.85
N MET A 740 0.23 16.64 7.69
CA MET A 740 -1.17 16.26 7.43
C MET A 740 -1.75 17.01 6.24
N VAL A 741 -1.52 18.32 6.14
CA VAL A 741 -1.99 19.09 4.98
C VAL A 741 -1.41 18.53 3.70
N ASN A 742 -0.11 18.23 3.66
CA ASN A 742 0.54 17.63 2.49
C ASN A 742 -0.01 16.23 2.18
N TYR A 743 -0.31 15.41 3.18
CA TYR A 743 -0.92 14.10 2.97
C TYR A 743 -2.34 14.22 2.40
N LEU A 744 -3.16 15.07 3.01
CA LEU A 744 -4.55 15.26 2.59
C LEU A 744 -4.68 15.88 1.20
N SER A 745 -3.73 16.72 0.78
CA SER A 745 -3.70 17.31 -0.58
C SER A 745 -3.54 16.28 -1.70
N SER A 746 -3.18 15.03 -1.37
CA SER A 746 -3.15 13.92 -2.34
C SER A 746 -4.53 13.32 -2.63
N PHE A 747 -5.58 13.76 -1.94
CA PHE A 747 -6.96 13.36 -2.14
C PHE A 747 -7.77 14.55 -2.66
N GLU A 748 -8.52 14.38 -3.74
CA GLU A 748 -9.43 15.45 -4.23
C GLU A 748 -10.52 15.73 -3.20
N TYR A 749 -11.10 14.67 -2.61
CA TYR A 749 -12.10 14.76 -1.55
C TYR A 749 -11.48 14.36 -0.23
N HIS A 750 -11.23 15.35 0.64
CA HIS A 750 -10.57 15.12 1.91
C HIS A 750 -11.22 15.91 3.06
N ILE A 751 -10.99 15.40 4.26
CA ILE A 751 -11.42 16.12 5.48
C ILE A 751 -10.63 17.42 5.65
N HIS A 752 -11.27 18.41 6.27
CA HIS A 752 -10.54 19.56 6.78
C HIS A 752 -9.75 19.14 8.03
N VAL A 753 -8.53 19.67 8.16
CA VAL A 753 -7.73 19.44 9.37
C VAL A 753 -8.39 20.16 10.54
N ASP A 754 -9.00 19.37 11.42
CA ASP A 754 -9.72 19.85 12.58
C ASP A 754 -8.76 20.03 13.78
N TRP A 755 -8.71 21.23 14.34
CA TRP A 755 -7.90 21.55 15.52
C TRP A 755 -8.26 20.71 16.75
N THR A 756 -9.47 20.15 16.80
CA THR A 756 -9.88 19.24 17.89
C THR A 756 -8.98 18.04 18.02
N VAL A 757 -8.44 17.52 16.91
CA VAL A 757 -7.50 16.39 16.92
C VAL A 757 -6.23 16.76 17.69
N PHE A 758 -5.68 17.93 17.42
CA PHE A 758 -4.44 18.37 18.09
C PHE A 758 -4.67 18.59 19.58
N VAL A 759 -5.79 19.21 19.95
CA VAL A 759 -6.16 19.44 21.37
C VAL A 759 -6.35 18.10 22.09
N LEU A 760 -7.09 17.17 21.51
CA LEU A 760 -7.33 15.85 22.11
C LEU A 760 -6.03 15.05 22.28
N VAL A 761 -5.16 15.04 21.27
CA VAL A 761 -3.86 14.36 21.34
C VAL A 761 -2.97 15.01 22.40
N ALA A 762 -2.95 16.34 22.50
CA ALA A 762 -2.20 17.06 23.52
C ALA A 762 -2.71 16.75 24.93
N LEU A 763 -4.02 16.78 25.14
CA LEU A 763 -4.64 16.45 26.43
C LEU A 763 -4.38 14.98 26.82
N ALA A 764 -4.53 14.05 25.89
CA ALA A 764 -4.23 12.63 26.11
C ALA A 764 -2.77 12.42 26.51
N ALA A 765 -1.84 13.09 25.84
CA ALA A 765 -0.42 12.98 26.16
C ALA A 765 -0.07 13.56 27.54
N ILE A 766 -0.63 14.70 27.90
CA ILE A 766 -0.45 15.29 29.23
C ILE A 766 -1.06 14.33 30.29
N ALA A 767 -2.27 13.81 30.06
CA ALA A 767 -2.92 12.87 30.97
C ALA A 767 -2.10 11.58 31.15
N LEU A 768 -1.63 10.96 30.07
CA LEU A 768 -0.78 9.77 30.12
C LEU A 768 0.55 10.05 30.86
N THR A 769 1.15 11.22 30.64
CA THR A 769 2.37 11.62 31.33
C THR A 769 2.12 11.79 32.82
N ILE A 770 1.07 12.53 33.21
CA ILE A 770 0.71 12.71 34.61
C ILE A 770 0.40 11.36 35.28
N LEU A 771 -0.32 10.47 34.60
CA LEU A 771 -0.64 9.14 35.11
C LEU A 771 0.66 8.32 35.37
N THR A 772 1.54 8.27 34.38
CA THR A 772 2.80 7.54 34.47
C THR A 772 3.71 8.06 35.58
N VAL A 773 3.80 9.40 35.68
CA VAL A 773 4.59 10.08 36.69
C VAL A 773 3.98 9.87 38.07
N SER A 774 2.65 10.00 38.22
CA SER A 774 1.97 9.87 39.49
C SER A 774 2.12 8.49 40.12
N ILE A 775 2.03 7.42 39.33
CA ILE A 775 2.23 6.04 39.78
C ILE A 775 3.58 5.90 40.51
N GLN A 776 4.65 6.41 39.92
CA GLN A 776 5.99 6.28 40.48
C GLN A 776 6.29 7.26 41.59
N THR A 777 5.80 8.50 41.47
CA THR A 777 6.00 9.52 42.51
C THR A 777 5.24 9.23 43.81
N ILE A 778 4.01 8.72 43.70
CA ILE A 778 3.24 8.27 44.85
C ILE A 778 3.98 7.13 45.55
N ARG A 779 4.49 6.14 44.79
CA ARG A 779 5.31 5.04 45.34
C ARG A 779 6.54 5.54 46.07
N THR A 780 7.26 6.54 45.54
CA THR A 780 8.41 7.17 46.17
C THR A 780 8.02 7.98 47.43
N ALA A 781 6.91 8.72 47.35
CA ALA A 781 6.42 9.52 48.47
C ALA A 781 5.83 8.66 49.63
N LEU A 782 5.36 7.45 49.36
CA LEU A 782 4.90 6.50 50.37
C LEU A 782 6.05 5.75 51.05
N MET A 783 7.30 5.87 50.63
CA MET A 783 8.45 5.23 51.27
C MET A 783 8.59 5.76 52.72
N ASN A 784 9.01 4.86 53.63
CA ASN A 784 9.19 5.18 55.02
C ASN A 784 10.32 6.21 55.20
N PRO A 785 10.07 7.42 55.77
CA PRO A 785 11.08 8.45 55.89
C PRO A 785 12.29 8.03 56.73
N VAL A 786 12.11 7.15 57.72
CA VAL A 786 13.20 6.62 58.55
C VAL A 786 14.19 5.76 57.73
N LYS A 787 13.66 4.94 56.79
CA LYS A 787 14.50 4.20 55.88
C LYS A 787 15.21 5.10 54.85
N SER A 788 14.59 6.22 54.47
CA SER A 788 15.11 7.18 53.50
C SER A 788 16.27 8.01 54.08
N LEU A 789 16.28 8.26 55.41
CA LEU A 789 17.31 9.02 56.10
C LEU A 789 18.44 8.12 56.64
N ARG A 790 18.18 6.80 56.83
CA ARG A 790 19.15 5.82 57.38
C ARG A 790 19.95 5.08 56.27
N SER A 791 19.65 5.29 55.02
CA SER A 791 20.42 4.69 53.87
C SER A 791 21.74 5.43 53.66
N GLU A 792 22.77 5.05 54.39
CA GLU A 792 24.17 5.31 54.08
C GLU A 792 24.74 4.31 53.09
#